data_76643fac0b4b049d4e988b5dbad9eebb
#
_entry.id   76643fac0b4b049d4e988b5dbad9eebb
#
_cell.length_a   1.000
_cell.length_b   1.000
_cell.length_c   1.000
_cell.angle_alpha   90.00
_cell.angle_beta   90.00
_cell.angle_gamma   90.00
#
_symmetry.space_group_name_H-M   'P 1'
#
loop_
_entity.id
_entity.type
_entity.pdbx_description
1 polymer ?
#
loop_
_entity_poly.entity_id
_entity_poly.type
_entity_poly.pdbx_seq_one_letter_code
_entity_poly.pdbx_strand_id
1 'polypeptide(L)'
;METKLQVRNLRISFRTTNGKVQAVRGIDFDLAKGETLALVGESGSGKSVTSKAILGIQANNAVTESGEIIYDGKDLLKISEEEFHKIRGDKIAMIFQDPMSSLNPIVKIGRQLTEAMLLKGKARQRESRKNFNETLKSLNAAMIQALAPNDSEKAAKLTQMCKDFDKFEFKHIELESAYAAAHEAAVEALDDLDVLIFELEKRADKDATDRVNDIATQAAASVNEYVVKEEAEQIKTLAGSLNKLYKDGKKSGDQSKTISTMEEIREILRTAAAKEAPNFFRMGYYVTFANEPLPAMPVAELNEFLLKYLDGHFMTEFLNNTVAALEHTAKQSYENMAKAVEALEQARSVYSKENLDKKESYDTHKALSAAVMATVDPLNIHKDSLTHTFSTSLKSELDTYFHAITGNAKAIKAHDKDQRKHDKLTARGKTPDWEVAAAATVNMDLVKQNIDHLLERLAEHYRELLSRKDSRDYKEQAVELVDFFKANASGVVDKVTKRIAKRRAIKLMDEVGIAEPHRRYNQYPFEFSGGMRQRIVIAIALAANPDILICDEPTTALDVTIQSQILELINKLKRERQLSVIFITHDLGVVANMADRVAVMYAGKIVEYGTAEDIFYRAAHPYTWALMSSMPDLDTNEKLEAIPGTPPNMIYPPVGDAFAARNKYAMQIDFEQQPPMFQISDTHYAATWLLHPDAPKVEMPKIIVDRIRRMKEKNGGAADGE
;
A
#
# COMPACT_ATOMS: atom_id res chain seq x y z
N MET A 1 2.07 2.05 -17.27
CA MET A 1 2.11 2.56 -15.87
C MET A 1 2.55 1.43 -14.96
N GLU A 2 3.36 1.71 -13.95
CA GLU A 2 3.78 0.71 -12.95
C GLU A 2 2.56 0.28 -12.12
N THR A 3 2.27 -1.02 -12.08
CA THR A 3 1.14 -1.56 -11.32
C THR A 3 1.58 -1.79 -9.87
N LYS A 4 0.83 -1.24 -8.90
CA LYS A 4 1.12 -1.37 -7.46
C LYS A 4 0.37 -2.51 -6.78
N LEU A 5 -0.86 -2.77 -7.21
CA LEU A 5 -1.70 -3.85 -6.67
C LEU A 5 -2.42 -4.56 -7.82
N GLN A 6 -2.47 -5.88 -7.76
CA GLN A 6 -3.24 -6.70 -8.69
C GLN A 6 -4.15 -7.63 -7.91
N VAL A 7 -5.41 -7.69 -8.30
CA VAL A 7 -6.38 -8.65 -7.77
C VAL A 7 -6.80 -9.55 -8.93
N ARG A 8 -6.72 -10.87 -8.75
CA ARG A 8 -7.02 -11.85 -9.79
C ARG A 8 -7.96 -12.93 -9.26
N ASN A 9 -9.07 -13.13 -9.95
CA ASN A 9 -10.10 -14.14 -9.67
C ASN A 9 -10.44 -14.32 -8.19
N LEU A 10 -10.50 -13.20 -7.45
CA LEU A 10 -10.70 -13.21 -6.00
C LEU A 10 -12.11 -13.70 -5.67
N ARG A 11 -12.21 -14.77 -4.85
CA ARG A 11 -13.46 -15.35 -4.37
C ARG A 11 -13.45 -15.46 -2.86
N ILE A 12 -14.45 -14.86 -2.22
CA ILE A 12 -14.58 -14.84 -0.75
C ILE A 12 -16.01 -15.16 -0.37
N SER A 13 -16.16 -16.07 0.59
CA SER A 13 -17.45 -16.43 1.17
C SER A 13 -17.41 -16.33 2.69
N PHE A 14 -18.59 -16.21 3.28
CA PHE A 14 -18.77 -16.25 4.74
C PHE A 14 -19.57 -17.49 5.14
N ARG A 15 -19.07 -18.21 6.14
CA ARG A 15 -19.83 -19.29 6.76
C ARG A 15 -20.83 -18.69 7.74
N THR A 16 -22.11 -18.95 7.52
CA THR A 16 -23.20 -18.52 8.41
C THR A 16 -24.00 -19.74 8.88
N THR A 17 -24.86 -19.55 9.88
CA THR A 17 -25.78 -20.59 10.36
C THR A 17 -26.76 -21.08 9.30
N ASN A 18 -27.08 -20.19 8.32
CA ASN A 18 -28.06 -20.46 7.25
C ASN A 18 -27.42 -20.91 5.96
N GLY A 19 -26.09 -21.06 5.91
CA GLY A 19 -25.36 -21.45 4.72
C GLY A 19 -24.15 -20.58 4.41
N LYS A 20 -23.61 -20.71 3.20
CA LYS A 20 -22.43 -20.02 2.74
C LYS A 20 -22.82 -18.82 1.88
N VAL A 21 -22.53 -17.62 2.37
CA VAL A 21 -22.77 -16.36 1.64
C VAL A 21 -21.60 -16.06 0.72
N GLN A 22 -21.79 -16.03 -0.59
CA GLN A 22 -20.75 -15.71 -1.58
C GLN A 22 -20.62 -14.19 -1.75
N ALA A 23 -19.73 -13.56 -0.98
CA ALA A 23 -19.60 -12.10 -0.94
C ALA A 23 -18.78 -11.53 -2.10
N VAL A 24 -17.77 -12.26 -2.58
CA VAL A 24 -16.94 -11.92 -3.74
C VAL A 24 -16.84 -13.16 -4.64
N ARG A 25 -17.09 -13.01 -5.94
CA ARG A 25 -17.38 -14.13 -6.85
C ARG A 25 -16.47 -14.17 -8.08
N GLY A 26 -15.19 -13.88 -7.89
CA GLY A 26 -14.21 -13.83 -8.99
C GLY A 26 -14.17 -12.41 -9.58
N ILE A 27 -13.40 -11.55 -8.95
CA ILE A 27 -13.16 -10.18 -9.42
C ILE A 27 -11.70 -10.02 -9.81
N ASP A 28 -11.49 -9.19 -10.84
CA ASP A 28 -10.19 -8.88 -11.40
C ASP A 28 -10.07 -7.36 -11.55
N PHE A 29 -9.00 -6.77 -11.01
CA PHE A 29 -8.66 -5.37 -11.24
C PHE A 29 -7.20 -5.08 -10.89
N ASP A 30 -6.68 -3.97 -11.43
CA ASP A 30 -5.34 -3.46 -11.18
C ASP A 30 -5.42 -2.04 -10.63
N LEU A 31 -4.46 -1.69 -9.76
CA LEU A 31 -4.23 -0.34 -9.28
C LEU A 31 -2.82 0.10 -9.71
N ALA A 32 -2.73 1.14 -10.53
CA ALA A 32 -1.47 1.71 -10.92
C ALA A 32 -0.92 2.68 -9.85
N LYS A 33 0.37 2.98 -9.94
CA LYS A 33 1.03 3.95 -9.05
C LYS A 33 0.45 5.35 -9.27
N GLY A 34 0.04 6.00 -8.18
CA GLY A 34 -0.54 7.34 -8.20
C GLY A 34 -1.97 7.41 -8.74
N GLU A 35 -2.61 6.27 -8.99
CA GLU A 35 -3.97 6.16 -9.51
C GLU A 35 -5.02 6.16 -8.38
N THR A 36 -6.22 6.65 -8.68
CA THR A 36 -7.43 6.42 -7.89
C THR A 36 -8.36 5.47 -8.63
N LEU A 37 -8.55 4.27 -8.08
CA LEU A 37 -9.58 3.32 -8.50
C LEU A 37 -10.80 3.41 -7.59
N ALA A 38 -11.96 3.74 -8.12
CA ALA A 38 -13.21 3.73 -7.38
C ALA A 38 -13.90 2.36 -7.47
N LEU A 39 -14.30 1.79 -6.34
CA LEU A 39 -15.19 0.64 -6.25
C LEU A 39 -16.59 1.12 -5.87
N VAL A 40 -17.56 0.99 -6.79
CA VAL A 40 -18.89 1.54 -6.65
C VAL A 40 -19.97 0.46 -6.70
N GLY A 41 -21.07 0.62 -6.00
CA GLY A 41 -22.22 -0.29 -6.04
C GLY A 41 -23.04 -0.22 -4.76
N GLU A 42 -24.19 -0.90 -4.77
CA GLU A 42 -25.09 -0.98 -3.60
C GLU A 42 -24.42 -1.66 -2.39
N SER A 43 -25.01 -1.46 -1.20
CA SER A 43 -24.59 -2.17 0.02
C SER A 43 -24.68 -3.69 -0.21
N GLY A 44 -23.68 -4.45 0.29
CA GLY A 44 -23.60 -5.89 0.08
C GLY A 44 -23.01 -6.33 -1.25
N SER A 45 -22.58 -5.44 -2.15
CA SER A 45 -21.95 -5.81 -3.43
C SER A 45 -20.52 -6.36 -3.32
N GLY A 46 -19.92 -6.40 -2.12
CA GLY A 46 -18.59 -7.01 -1.88
C GLY A 46 -17.42 -6.02 -1.74
N LYS A 47 -17.63 -4.71 -1.90
CA LYS A 47 -16.60 -3.65 -1.87
C LYS A 47 -15.73 -3.68 -0.60
N SER A 48 -16.35 -3.54 0.57
CA SER A 48 -15.63 -3.54 1.86
C SER A 48 -15.07 -4.92 2.21
N VAL A 49 -15.60 -6.02 1.64
CA VAL A 49 -15.02 -7.35 1.80
C VAL A 49 -13.71 -7.44 1.04
N THR A 50 -13.67 -6.90 -0.18
CA THR A 50 -12.47 -6.83 -1.02
C THR A 50 -11.37 -6.01 -0.35
N SER A 51 -11.70 -4.82 0.16
CA SER A 51 -10.71 -3.97 0.86
C SER A 51 -10.15 -4.63 2.13
N LYS A 52 -11.01 -5.28 2.91
CA LYS A 52 -10.58 -6.04 4.10
C LYS A 52 -9.71 -7.25 3.74
N ALA A 53 -9.94 -7.87 2.58
CA ALA A 53 -9.10 -8.96 2.08
C ALA A 53 -7.69 -8.47 1.72
N ILE A 54 -7.57 -7.31 1.07
CA ILE A 54 -6.28 -6.68 0.76
C ILE A 54 -5.45 -6.44 2.03
N LEU A 55 -6.11 -6.09 3.14
CA LEU A 55 -5.45 -5.88 4.42
C LEU A 55 -5.35 -7.13 5.30
N GLY A 56 -5.92 -8.28 4.88
CA GLY A 56 -5.94 -9.49 5.68
C GLY A 56 -6.70 -9.34 7.02
N ILE A 57 -7.71 -8.44 7.10
CA ILE A 57 -8.53 -8.19 8.30
C ILE A 57 -9.96 -8.71 8.12
N GLN A 58 -10.09 -9.86 7.47
CA GLN A 58 -11.37 -10.51 7.28
C GLN A 58 -11.95 -11.04 8.60
N ALA A 59 -13.27 -11.16 8.66
CA ALA A 59 -13.92 -11.79 9.81
C ALA A 59 -13.55 -13.27 9.92
N ASN A 60 -13.58 -13.81 11.14
CA ASN A 60 -13.17 -15.21 11.41
C ASN A 60 -13.97 -16.27 10.66
N ASN A 61 -15.18 -15.95 10.21
CA ASN A 61 -16.04 -16.84 9.42
C ASN A 61 -15.86 -16.64 7.90
N ALA A 62 -14.97 -15.72 7.46
CA ALA A 62 -14.63 -15.56 6.06
C ALA A 62 -13.73 -16.70 5.57
N VAL A 63 -13.94 -17.10 4.34
CA VAL A 63 -13.15 -18.11 3.62
C VAL A 63 -12.76 -17.55 2.28
N THR A 64 -11.47 -17.38 2.04
CA THR A 64 -10.95 -17.14 0.69
C THR A 64 -10.94 -18.46 -0.06
N GLU A 65 -11.72 -18.57 -1.12
CA GLU A 65 -11.90 -19.81 -1.89
C GLU A 65 -10.86 -19.94 -3.00
N SER A 66 -10.57 -18.83 -3.67
CA SER A 66 -9.56 -18.77 -4.72
C SER A 66 -9.15 -17.31 -4.97
N GLY A 67 -8.16 -17.14 -5.79
CA GLY A 67 -7.65 -15.85 -6.25
C GLY A 67 -6.32 -15.47 -5.64
N GLU A 68 -5.84 -14.32 -6.08
CA GLU A 68 -4.56 -13.74 -5.65
C GLU A 68 -4.71 -12.24 -5.45
N ILE A 69 -3.98 -11.70 -4.49
CA ILE A 69 -3.83 -10.26 -4.27
C ILE A 69 -2.33 -9.97 -4.25
N ILE A 70 -1.81 -9.45 -5.35
CA ILE A 70 -0.38 -9.23 -5.52
C ILE A 70 -0.06 -7.77 -5.22
N TYR A 71 0.77 -7.52 -4.22
CA TYR A 71 1.33 -6.23 -3.86
C TYR A 71 2.86 -6.33 -3.78
N ASP A 72 3.55 -5.44 -4.48
CA ASP A 72 5.02 -5.43 -4.54
C ASP A 72 5.59 -6.84 -4.81
N GLY A 73 4.96 -7.51 -5.78
CA GLY A 73 5.32 -8.85 -6.17
C GLY A 73 4.96 -9.98 -5.18
N LYS A 74 4.27 -9.75 -4.06
CA LYS A 74 3.87 -10.76 -3.07
C LYS A 74 2.37 -10.99 -3.09
N ASP A 75 1.95 -12.25 -3.06
CA ASP A 75 0.54 -12.60 -2.87
C ASP A 75 0.14 -12.44 -1.40
N LEU A 76 -0.64 -11.40 -1.11
CA LEU A 76 -1.08 -11.07 0.24
C LEU A 76 -1.98 -12.17 0.86
N LEU A 77 -2.63 -13.00 0.06
CA LEU A 77 -3.45 -14.10 0.58
C LEU A 77 -2.62 -15.27 1.14
N LYS A 78 -1.32 -15.29 0.86
CA LYS A 78 -0.40 -16.39 1.21
C LYS A 78 0.67 -16.00 2.24
N ILE A 79 0.77 -14.71 2.58
CA ILE A 79 1.74 -14.23 3.58
C ILE A 79 1.27 -14.52 5.01
N SER A 80 2.23 -14.61 5.92
CA SER A 80 1.97 -14.79 7.34
C SER A 80 1.42 -13.52 8.00
N GLU A 81 0.79 -13.66 9.18
CA GLU A 81 0.32 -12.51 9.95
C GLU A 81 1.48 -11.56 10.35
N GLU A 82 2.67 -12.11 10.60
CA GLU A 82 3.88 -11.31 10.87
C GLU A 82 4.28 -10.43 9.67
N GLU A 83 4.13 -10.94 8.45
CA GLU A 83 4.36 -10.17 7.23
C GLU A 83 3.26 -9.14 7.00
N PHE A 84 1.99 -9.47 7.28
CA PHE A 84 0.90 -8.50 7.26
C PHE A 84 1.12 -7.34 8.22
N HIS A 85 1.68 -7.57 9.41
CA HIS A 85 2.01 -6.50 10.35
C HIS A 85 2.99 -5.47 9.78
N LYS A 86 3.84 -5.86 8.82
CA LYS A 86 4.77 -4.95 8.15
C LYS A 86 4.10 -4.16 7.02
N ILE A 87 3.00 -4.69 6.47
CA ILE A 87 2.28 -4.07 5.35
C ILE A 87 1.17 -3.14 5.86
N ARG A 88 0.38 -3.61 6.85
CA ARG A 88 -0.74 -2.85 7.40
C ARG A 88 -0.31 -1.52 7.99
N GLY A 89 -0.89 -0.45 7.41
CA GLY A 89 -0.66 0.94 7.78
C GLY A 89 0.76 1.43 7.58
N ASP A 90 1.71 0.63 7.06
CA ASP A 90 3.04 1.07 6.64
C ASP A 90 3.10 1.21 5.11
N LYS A 91 2.60 0.22 4.42
CA LYS A 91 2.53 0.16 2.97
C LYS A 91 1.11 0.39 2.46
N ILE A 92 0.14 -0.23 3.11
CA ILE A 92 -1.29 -0.10 2.78
C ILE A 92 -2.01 0.39 4.04
N ALA A 93 -2.55 1.59 4.00
CA ALA A 93 -3.36 2.16 5.08
C ALA A 93 -4.84 2.20 4.70
N MET A 94 -5.71 2.26 5.70
CA MET A 94 -7.16 2.30 5.49
C MET A 94 -7.83 3.36 6.37
N ILE A 95 -8.74 4.10 5.77
CA ILE A 95 -9.71 4.95 6.45
C ILE A 95 -11.02 4.17 6.49
N PHE A 96 -11.48 3.84 7.69
CA PHE A 96 -12.71 3.07 7.91
C PHE A 96 -13.95 3.95 7.81
N GLN A 97 -15.09 3.33 7.54
CA GLN A 97 -16.39 3.97 7.34
C GLN A 97 -16.84 4.85 8.51
N ASP A 98 -16.52 4.47 9.76
CA ASP A 98 -16.87 5.22 10.96
C ASP A 98 -15.62 5.80 11.66
N PRO A 99 -15.33 7.12 11.52
CA PRO A 99 -14.21 7.75 12.20
C PRO A 99 -14.37 7.80 13.72
N MET A 100 -15.62 7.71 14.22
CA MET A 100 -15.91 7.78 15.64
C MET A 100 -15.45 6.53 16.37
N SER A 101 -15.60 5.37 15.76
CA SER A 101 -15.13 4.08 16.32
C SER A 101 -13.63 3.87 16.13
N SER A 102 -13.00 4.61 15.21
CA SER A 102 -11.58 4.46 14.88
C SER A 102 -10.64 5.14 15.89
N LEU A 103 -11.13 6.16 16.61
CA LEU A 103 -10.35 6.91 17.61
C LEU A 103 -10.62 6.40 19.03
N ASN A 104 -9.56 6.15 19.78
CA ASN A 104 -9.69 5.81 21.21
C ASN A 104 -10.08 7.05 22.02
N PRO A 105 -11.30 7.11 22.61
CA PRO A 105 -11.82 8.33 23.24
C PRO A 105 -11.06 8.74 24.51
N ILE A 106 -10.35 7.83 25.16
CA ILE A 106 -9.60 8.08 26.42
C ILE A 106 -8.12 8.35 26.20
N VAL A 107 -7.66 8.38 24.95
CA VAL A 107 -6.26 8.65 24.59
C VAL A 107 -6.17 9.95 23.80
N LYS A 108 -5.23 10.83 24.18
CA LYS A 108 -4.99 12.09 23.47
C LYS A 108 -4.63 11.87 22.00
N ILE A 109 -5.07 12.77 21.13
CA ILE A 109 -4.85 12.70 19.68
C ILE A 109 -3.37 12.56 19.34
N GLY A 110 -2.51 13.42 19.90
CA GLY A 110 -1.08 13.37 19.65
C GLY A 110 -0.42 12.04 20.00
N ARG A 111 -0.88 11.36 21.05
CA ARG A 111 -0.39 10.02 21.40
C ARG A 111 -0.81 8.98 20.36
N GLN A 112 -2.04 9.03 19.85
CA GLN A 112 -2.54 8.10 18.84
C GLN A 112 -1.78 8.26 17.52
N LEU A 113 -1.46 9.50 17.12
CA LEU A 113 -0.64 9.80 15.95
C LEU A 113 0.80 9.28 16.11
N THR A 114 1.43 9.55 17.26
CA THR A 114 2.85 9.24 17.47
C THR A 114 3.12 7.77 17.77
N GLU A 115 2.17 7.05 18.34
CA GLU A 115 2.33 5.64 18.71
C GLU A 115 2.60 4.76 17.47
N ALA A 116 1.83 4.97 16.40
CA ALA A 116 2.04 4.29 15.13
C ALA A 116 3.45 4.55 14.57
N MET A 117 3.90 5.82 14.58
CA MET A 117 5.23 6.21 14.08
C MET A 117 6.35 5.55 14.88
N LEU A 118 6.24 5.51 16.22
CA LEU A 118 7.26 4.94 17.10
C LEU A 118 7.38 3.42 16.99
N LEU A 119 6.23 2.73 16.93
CA LEU A 119 6.21 1.28 16.78
C LEU A 119 6.82 0.84 15.45
N LYS A 120 6.43 1.52 14.38
CA LYS A 120 6.91 1.24 13.02
C LYS A 120 8.37 1.63 12.84
N GLY A 121 8.81 2.76 13.38
CA GLY A 121 10.22 3.14 13.34
C GLY A 121 11.13 2.04 13.91
N LYS A 122 10.74 1.40 15.03
CA LYS A 122 11.49 0.28 15.61
C LYS A 122 11.45 -0.97 14.73
N ALA A 123 10.30 -1.30 14.14
CA ALA A 123 10.16 -2.45 13.24
C ALA A 123 11.01 -2.27 11.99
N ARG A 124 10.92 -1.10 11.34
CA ARG A 124 11.74 -0.72 10.18
C ARG A 124 13.23 -0.82 10.48
N GLN A 125 13.68 -0.29 11.63
CA GLN A 125 15.09 -0.36 12.03
C GLN A 125 15.60 -1.81 12.11
N ARG A 126 14.84 -2.72 12.71
CA ARG A 126 15.21 -4.14 12.82
C ARG A 126 15.25 -4.82 11.45
N GLU A 127 14.25 -4.55 10.61
CA GLU A 127 14.16 -5.10 9.27
C GLU A 127 15.31 -4.60 8.37
N SER A 128 15.56 -3.30 8.37
CA SER A 128 16.68 -2.71 7.62
C SER A 128 18.02 -3.29 8.03
N ARG A 129 18.27 -3.48 9.34
CA ARG A 129 19.51 -4.13 9.82
C ARG A 129 19.60 -5.57 9.34
N LYS A 130 18.48 -6.31 9.38
CA LYS A 130 18.43 -7.69 8.88
C LYS A 130 18.73 -7.75 7.39
N ASN A 131 18.03 -6.95 6.58
CA ASN A 131 18.17 -6.90 5.13
C ASN A 131 19.62 -6.55 4.75
N PHE A 132 20.20 -5.50 5.36
CA PHE A 132 21.58 -5.11 5.12
C PHE A 132 22.55 -6.27 5.38
N ASN A 133 22.48 -6.88 6.56
CA ASN A 133 23.40 -7.93 6.97
C ASN A 133 23.27 -9.20 6.12
N GLU A 134 22.03 -9.63 5.82
CA GLU A 134 21.78 -10.84 5.01
C GLU A 134 22.25 -10.64 3.57
N THR A 135 21.95 -9.48 2.96
CA THR A 135 22.36 -9.18 1.59
C THR A 135 23.88 -9.02 1.48
N LEU A 136 24.54 -8.34 2.44
CA LEU A 136 25.99 -8.21 2.44
C LEU A 136 26.70 -9.55 2.61
N LYS A 137 26.15 -10.43 3.45
CA LYS A 137 26.66 -11.81 3.61
C LYS A 137 26.51 -12.60 2.31
N SER A 138 25.37 -12.49 1.62
CA SER A 138 25.14 -13.14 0.32
C SER A 138 26.10 -12.59 -0.75
N LEU A 139 26.29 -11.26 -0.79
CA LEU A 139 27.22 -10.61 -1.71
C LEU A 139 28.66 -11.08 -1.49
N ASN A 140 29.12 -11.11 -0.24
CA ASN A 140 30.48 -11.62 0.09
C ASN A 140 30.65 -13.08 -0.36
N ALA A 141 29.68 -13.95 -0.10
CA ALA A 141 29.74 -15.34 -0.53
C ALA A 141 29.77 -15.46 -2.06
N ALA A 142 28.95 -14.69 -2.77
CA ALA A 142 28.91 -14.67 -4.23
C ALA A 142 30.19 -14.12 -4.84
N MET A 143 30.78 -13.05 -4.28
CA MET A 143 32.07 -12.53 -4.70
C MET A 143 33.18 -13.59 -4.57
N ILE A 144 33.22 -14.32 -3.45
CA ILE A 144 34.20 -15.38 -3.24
C ILE A 144 34.03 -16.51 -4.27
N GLN A 145 32.78 -16.93 -4.50
CA GLN A 145 32.48 -17.99 -5.48
C GLN A 145 32.86 -17.58 -6.91
N ALA A 146 32.56 -16.32 -7.29
CA ALA A 146 32.85 -15.81 -8.62
C ALA A 146 34.35 -15.54 -8.88
N LEU A 147 35.06 -14.97 -7.90
CA LEU A 147 36.37 -14.37 -8.11
C LEU A 147 37.52 -15.11 -7.43
N ALA A 148 37.25 -15.93 -6.41
CA ALA A 148 38.22 -16.59 -5.57
C ALA A 148 37.84 -18.02 -5.14
N PRO A 149 37.29 -18.89 -6.03
CA PRO A 149 36.74 -20.19 -5.64
C PRO A 149 37.73 -21.12 -4.97
N ASN A 150 39.04 -20.96 -5.23
CA ASN A 150 40.10 -21.77 -4.66
C ASN A 150 41.30 -20.95 -4.13
N ASP A 151 41.11 -19.64 -3.93
CA ASP A 151 42.14 -18.69 -3.47
C ASP A 151 41.73 -18.09 -2.12
N SER A 152 42.31 -18.63 -1.04
CA SER A 152 42.00 -18.19 0.32
C SER A 152 42.52 -16.79 0.64
N GLU A 153 43.60 -16.34 0.03
CA GLU A 153 44.12 -14.99 0.24
C GLU A 153 43.25 -13.94 -0.43
N LYS A 154 42.84 -14.19 -1.68
CA LYS A 154 41.89 -13.32 -2.38
C LYS A 154 40.53 -13.32 -1.72
N ALA A 155 40.03 -14.45 -1.25
CA ALA A 155 38.78 -14.55 -0.49
C ALA A 155 38.82 -13.73 0.80
N ALA A 156 39.96 -13.72 1.52
CA ALA A 156 40.15 -12.89 2.71
C ALA A 156 40.12 -11.38 2.37
N LYS A 157 40.74 -10.98 1.25
CA LYS A 157 40.70 -9.58 0.77
C LYS A 157 39.28 -9.13 0.41
N LEU A 158 38.53 -9.96 -0.30
CA LEU A 158 37.10 -9.68 -0.62
C LEU A 158 36.22 -9.56 0.66
N THR A 159 36.45 -10.45 1.62
CA THR A 159 35.75 -10.39 2.90
C THR A 159 36.10 -9.12 3.68
N GLN A 160 37.40 -8.69 3.65
CA GLN A 160 37.80 -7.44 4.28
C GLN A 160 37.15 -6.21 3.59
N MET A 161 37.11 -6.22 2.25
CA MET A 161 36.43 -5.17 1.47
C MET A 161 34.97 -5.03 1.84
N CYS A 162 34.23 -6.14 1.97
CA CYS A 162 32.82 -6.09 2.43
C CYS A 162 32.69 -5.55 3.88
N LYS A 163 33.63 -5.88 4.78
CA LYS A 163 33.64 -5.32 6.14
C LYS A 163 33.97 -3.84 6.16
N ASP A 164 34.84 -3.39 5.30
CA ASP A 164 35.18 -1.96 5.18
C ASP A 164 34.01 -1.19 4.57
N PHE A 165 33.31 -1.75 3.56
CA PHE A 165 32.09 -1.18 3.02
C PHE A 165 31.01 -1.02 4.11
N ASP A 166 30.73 -2.05 4.93
CA ASP A 166 29.78 -1.96 6.06
C ASP A 166 30.12 -0.79 6.99
N LYS A 167 31.39 -0.69 7.43
CA LYS A 167 31.82 0.38 8.34
C LYS A 167 31.72 1.77 7.72
N PHE A 168 32.15 1.91 6.47
CA PHE A 168 32.15 3.18 5.75
C PHE A 168 30.71 3.64 5.51
N GLU A 169 29.84 2.74 5.05
CA GLU A 169 28.46 3.06 4.73
C GLU A 169 27.71 3.56 5.98
N PHE A 170 27.78 2.82 7.10
CA PHE A 170 27.15 3.25 8.33
C PHE A 170 27.71 4.57 8.86
N LYS A 171 29.03 4.76 8.81
CA LYS A 171 29.66 5.98 9.29
C LYS A 171 29.30 7.20 8.44
N HIS A 172 29.25 7.03 7.12
CA HIS A 172 28.81 8.06 6.20
C HIS A 172 27.36 8.47 6.48
N ILE A 173 26.46 7.50 6.55
CA ILE A 173 25.04 7.74 6.84
C ILE A 173 24.80 8.34 8.23
N GLU A 174 25.58 7.95 9.26
CA GLU A 174 25.51 8.58 10.59
C GLU A 174 25.83 10.08 10.54
N LEU A 175 26.84 10.47 9.79
CA LEU A 175 27.23 11.87 9.63
C LEU A 175 26.18 12.66 8.82
N GLU A 176 25.72 12.06 7.70
CA GLU A 176 24.70 12.66 6.85
C GLU A 176 23.39 12.87 7.62
N SER A 177 22.94 11.86 8.33
CA SER A 177 21.72 11.92 9.15
C SER A 177 21.85 12.94 10.29
N ALA A 178 23.01 13.00 10.93
CA ALA A 178 23.28 13.98 12.00
C ALA A 178 23.27 15.42 11.46
N TYR A 179 23.88 15.65 10.29
CA TYR A 179 23.84 16.93 9.60
C TYR A 179 22.41 17.32 9.21
N ALA A 180 21.69 16.43 8.50
CA ALA A 180 20.34 16.68 8.04
C ALA A 180 19.39 17.01 9.22
N ALA A 181 19.50 16.26 10.32
CA ALA A 181 18.70 16.51 11.53
C ALA A 181 19.01 17.85 12.21
N ALA A 182 20.27 18.27 12.21
CA ALA A 182 20.67 19.56 12.78
C ALA A 182 20.26 20.73 11.89
N HIS A 183 20.44 20.60 10.57
CA HIS A 183 20.02 21.62 9.60
C HIS A 183 18.50 21.80 9.59
N GLU A 184 17.75 20.70 9.57
CA GLU A 184 16.28 20.74 9.68
C GLU A 184 15.83 21.39 10.98
N ALA A 185 16.50 21.09 12.12
CA ALA A 185 16.20 21.72 13.39
C ALA A 185 16.48 23.24 13.39
N ALA A 186 17.51 23.70 12.67
CA ALA A 186 17.81 25.12 12.52
C ALA A 186 16.72 25.84 11.70
N VAL A 187 16.32 25.27 10.55
CA VAL A 187 15.28 25.85 9.68
C VAL A 187 13.95 25.96 10.42
N GLU A 188 13.54 24.89 11.09
CA GLU A 188 12.25 24.88 11.81
C GLU A 188 12.24 25.84 13.02
N ALA A 189 13.36 25.92 13.75
CA ALA A 189 13.44 26.89 14.81
C ALA A 189 13.31 28.32 14.29
N LEU A 190 13.82 28.60 13.08
CA LEU A 190 13.67 29.89 12.42
C LEU A 190 12.21 30.22 12.10
N ASP A 191 11.51 29.29 11.46
CA ASP A 191 10.10 29.47 11.10
C ASP A 191 9.23 29.71 12.33
N ASP A 192 9.43 28.94 13.39
CA ASP A 192 8.73 29.10 14.66
C ASP A 192 9.08 30.42 15.39
N LEU A 193 10.37 30.84 15.32
CA LEU A 193 10.84 32.09 15.93
C LEU A 193 10.20 33.32 15.28
N ASP A 194 10.18 33.40 13.95
CA ASP A 194 9.60 34.55 13.24
C ASP A 194 8.12 34.75 13.59
N VAL A 195 7.36 33.65 13.67
CA VAL A 195 5.93 33.69 14.05
C VAL A 195 5.77 34.07 15.53
N LEU A 196 6.53 33.44 16.43
CA LEU A 196 6.33 33.62 17.88
C LEU A 196 6.81 34.98 18.37
N ILE A 197 7.91 35.53 17.84
CA ILE A 197 8.38 36.90 18.15
C ILE A 197 7.26 37.88 17.81
N PHE A 198 6.67 37.80 16.61
CA PHE A 198 5.60 38.69 16.18
C PHE A 198 4.34 38.59 17.08
N GLU A 199 3.96 37.37 17.51
CA GLU A 199 2.81 37.19 18.39
C GLU A 199 3.05 37.73 19.81
N LEU A 200 4.26 37.52 20.34
CA LEU A 200 4.63 38.05 21.66
C LEU A 200 4.69 39.59 21.68
N GLU A 201 5.19 40.23 20.64
CA GLU A 201 5.18 41.69 20.47
C GLU A 201 3.76 42.24 20.48
N LYS A 202 2.83 41.57 19.81
CA LYS A 202 1.41 41.94 19.72
C LYS A 202 0.57 41.49 20.91
N ARG A 203 1.15 40.79 21.88
CA ARG A 203 0.42 40.16 23.01
C ARG A 203 -0.76 39.30 22.57
N ALA A 204 -0.64 38.66 21.39
CA ALA A 204 -1.72 37.90 20.77
C ALA A 204 -1.84 36.49 21.37
N ASP A 205 -0.77 35.89 21.85
CA ASP A 205 -0.77 34.54 22.43
C ASP A 205 -0.90 34.56 23.94
N LYS A 206 -1.91 33.85 24.44
CA LYS A 206 -2.18 33.76 25.90
C LYS A 206 -1.26 32.76 26.61
N ASP A 207 -0.77 31.71 25.91
CA ASP A 207 0.12 30.71 26.48
C ASP A 207 0.99 30.01 25.41
N ALA A 208 2.18 30.52 25.22
CA ALA A 208 3.18 30.00 24.27
C ALA A 208 4.20 29.06 24.93
N THR A 209 3.94 28.52 26.12
CA THR A 209 4.90 27.71 26.87
C THR A 209 5.45 26.52 26.07
N ASP A 210 4.59 25.79 25.40
CA ASP A 210 5.01 24.62 24.62
C ASP A 210 5.82 25.02 23.40
N ARG A 211 5.46 26.08 22.69
CA ARG A 211 6.19 26.63 21.53
C ARG A 211 7.57 27.15 21.91
N VAL A 212 7.68 27.90 22.98
CA VAL A 212 8.97 28.36 23.52
C VAL A 212 9.88 27.17 23.85
N ASN A 213 9.33 26.14 24.47
CA ASN A 213 10.09 24.93 24.77
C ASN A 213 10.51 24.13 23.51
N ASP A 214 9.66 24.07 22.50
CA ASP A 214 9.97 23.43 21.22
C ASP A 214 11.08 24.19 20.48
N ILE A 215 11.02 25.55 20.42
CA ILE A 215 12.09 26.41 19.85
C ILE A 215 13.41 26.21 20.61
N ALA A 216 13.40 26.25 21.93
CA ALA A 216 14.62 26.05 22.73
C ALA A 216 15.25 24.66 22.45
N THR A 217 14.41 23.66 22.27
CA THR A 217 14.84 22.28 21.98
C THR A 217 15.41 22.15 20.56
N GLN A 218 14.81 22.81 19.58
CA GLN A 218 15.26 22.81 18.19
C GLN A 218 16.58 23.60 18.05
N ALA A 219 16.67 24.76 18.65
CA ALA A 219 17.90 25.54 18.66
C ALA A 219 19.07 24.78 19.28
N ALA A 220 18.83 24.06 20.39
CA ALA A 220 19.85 23.18 20.96
C ALA A 220 20.19 21.98 20.06
N ALA A 221 19.23 21.46 19.30
CA ALA A 221 19.42 20.35 18.38
C ALA A 221 20.12 20.74 17.06
N SER A 222 20.16 22.03 16.70
CA SER A 222 20.88 22.52 15.53
C SER A 222 22.40 22.53 15.71
N VAL A 223 22.90 22.31 16.94
CA VAL A 223 24.33 22.25 17.23
C VAL A 223 24.95 21.03 16.61
N ASN A 224 25.74 21.26 15.58
CA ASN A 224 26.46 20.24 14.82
C ASN A 224 27.73 20.85 14.24
N GLU A 225 28.75 20.05 14.05
CA GLU A 225 30.05 20.48 13.50
C GLU A 225 29.93 21.21 12.15
N TYR A 226 28.89 20.87 11.36
CA TYR A 226 28.68 21.40 10.00
C TYR A 226 27.54 22.42 9.91
N VAL A 227 26.76 22.64 10.97
CA VAL A 227 25.60 23.58 11.00
C VAL A 227 25.92 24.75 11.92
N VAL A 228 25.96 24.52 13.22
CA VAL A 228 26.31 25.55 14.23
C VAL A 228 27.52 25.05 15.02
N LYS A 229 28.72 25.44 14.62
CA LYS A 229 29.99 25.01 15.27
C LYS A 229 30.53 26.08 16.21
N GLU A 230 30.78 27.26 15.67
CA GLU A 230 31.46 28.35 16.40
C GLU A 230 30.58 28.94 17.52
N GLU A 231 29.29 29.08 17.29
CA GLU A 231 28.31 29.62 18.24
C GLU A 231 27.62 28.52 19.07
N ALA A 232 28.12 27.26 19.04
CA ALA A 232 27.48 26.11 19.69
C ALA A 232 27.23 26.32 21.21
N GLU A 233 28.17 26.86 21.96
CA GLU A 233 28.03 27.14 23.39
C GLU A 233 27.08 28.33 23.65
N GLN A 234 27.11 29.33 22.78
CA GLN A 234 26.19 30.47 22.86
C GLN A 234 24.75 30.03 22.67
N ILE A 235 24.46 29.29 21.61
CA ILE A 235 23.10 28.76 21.32
C ILE A 235 22.59 27.87 22.46
N LYS A 236 23.43 26.96 22.98
CA LYS A 236 23.04 26.10 24.11
C LYS A 236 22.66 26.93 25.36
N THR A 237 23.41 27.99 25.63
CA THR A 237 23.16 28.87 26.75
C THR A 237 21.87 29.67 26.58
N LEU A 238 21.68 30.28 25.40
CA LEU A 238 20.46 31.03 25.06
C LEU A 238 19.23 30.13 25.10
N ALA A 239 19.26 28.99 24.42
CA ALA A 239 18.17 28.01 24.40
C ALA A 239 17.85 27.46 25.80
N GLY A 240 18.88 27.18 26.60
CA GLY A 240 18.70 26.73 27.99
C GLY A 240 18.03 27.76 28.91
N SER A 241 18.23 29.05 28.66
CA SER A 241 17.62 30.15 29.46
C SER A 241 16.20 30.51 29.02
N LEU A 242 15.83 30.24 27.76
CA LEU A 242 14.64 30.74 27.09
C LEU A 242 13.33 30.42 27.84
N ASN A 243 13.16 29.17 28.28
CA ASN A 243 11.97 28.74 29.03
C ASN A 243 11.79 29.45 30.36
N LYS A 244 12.90 29.79 31.06
CA LYS A 244 12.87 30.52 32.31
C LYS A 244 12.49 31.98 32.06
N LEU A 245 13.14 32.61 31.08
CA LEU A 245 12.87 33.99 30.68
C LEU A 245 11.38 34.19 30.31
N TYR A 246 10.83 33.30 29.52
CA TYR A 246 9.41 33.33 29.14
C TYR A 246 8.48 33.24 30.36
N LYS A 247 8.74 32.31 31.30
CA LYS A 247 7.94 32.18 32.52
C LYS A 247 8.02 33.40 33.42
N ASP A 248 9.21 34.00 33.54
CA ASP A 248 9.42 35.22 34.34
C ASP A 248 8.76 36.44 33.67
N GLY A 249 8.86 36.56 32.35
CA GLY A 249 8.18 37.56 31.54
C GLY A 249 6.65 37.45 31.59
N LYS A 250 6.11 36.22 31.64
CA LYS A 250 4.67 35.97 31.80
C LYS A 250 4.17 36.46 33.18
N LYS A 251 4.97 36.32 34.22
CA LYS A 251 4.65 36.82 35.58
C LYS A 251 4.72 38.33 35.70
N SER A 252 5.73 38.95 35.08
CA SER A 252 5.95 40.40 35.12
C SER A 252 5.08 41.19 34.13
N GLY A 253 4.51 40.52 33.13
CA GLY A 253 3.81 41.13 32.00
C GLY A 253 4.74 41.77 30.95
N ASP A 254 6.05 41.56 31.06
CA ASP A 254 7.08 42.07 30.15
C ASP A 254 7.89 40.91 29.53
N GLN A 255 7.79 40.73 28.21
CA GLN A 255 8.48 39.68 27.43
C GLN A 255 9.73 40.20 26.71
N SER A 256 10.18 41.43 26.95
CA SER A 256 11.29 42.04 26.21
C SER A 256 12.57 41.20 26.23
N LYS A 257 12.91 40.61 27.38
CA LYS A 257 14.09 39.75 27.50
C LYS A 257 13.94 38.42 26.73
N THR A 258 12.73 37.86 26.71
CA THR A 258 12.43 36.67 25.97
C THR A 258 12.57 36.92 24.46
N ILE A 259 12.00 38.04 23.99
CA ILE A 259 12.07 38.46 22.58
C ILE A 259 13.53 38.70 22.17
N SER A 260 14.30 39.46 22.95
CA SER A 260 15.73 39.71 22.65
C SER A 260 16.53 38.41 22.56
N THR A 261 16.30 37.44 23.46
CA THR A 261 16.99 36.15 23.41
C THR A 261 16.56 35.33 22.17
N MET A 262 15.28 35.39 21.76
CA MET A 262 14.80 34.78 20.55
C MET A 262 15.40 35.39 19.29
N GLU A 263 15.59 36.72 19.27
CA GLU A 263 16.25 37.44 18.18
C GLU A 263 17.71 37.01 18.02
N GLU A 264 18.45 36.92 19.14
CA GLU A 264 19.83 36.44 19.12
C GLU A 264 19.93 35.00 18.55
N ILE A 265 19.05 34.10 19.01
CA ILE A 265 18.97 32.73 18.47
C ILE A 265 18.64 32.75 16.96
N ARG A 266 17.68 33.59 16.55
CA ARG A 266 17.28 33.75 15.16
C ARG A 266 18.44 34.14 14.25
N GLU A 267 19.24 35.11 14.62
CA GLU A 267 20.38 35.57 13.81
C GLU A 267 21.46 34.48 13.65
N ILE A 268 21.75 33.72 14.70
CA ILE A 268 22.70 32.61 14.62
C ILE A 268 22.14 31.51 13.68
N LEU A 269 20.88 31.14 13.87
CA LEU A 269 20.25 30.07 13.07
C LEU A 269 20.06 30.47 11.59
N ARG A 270 19.78 31.76 11.32
CA ARG A 270 19.67 32.29 9.96
C ARG A 270 20.99 32.15 9.19
N THR A 271 22.10 32.47 9.84
CA THR A 271 23.44 32.30 9.29
C THR A 271 23.76 30.81 9.05
N ALA A 272 23.38 29.97 10.00
CA ALA A 272 23.61 28.51 9.90
C ALA A 272 22.76 27.85 8.80
N ALA A 273 21.47 28.21 8.68
CA ALA A 273 20.56 27.66 7.68
C ALA A 273 20.90 28.11 6.25
N ALA A 274 21.54 29.27 6.08
CA ALA A 274 21.98 29.77 4.78
C ALA A 274 23.28 29.10 4.27
N LYS A 275 24.01 28.36 5.12
CA LYS A 275 25.22 27.63 4.70
C LYS A 275 24.84 26.51 3.74
N GLU A 276 25.57 26.41 2.64
CA GLU A 276 25.44 25.26 1.75
C GLU A 276 25.90 23.97 2.45
N ALA A 277 25.20 22.86 2.17
CA ALA A 277 25.63 21.56 2.65
C ALA A 277 27.05 21.23 2.15
N PRO A 278 27.94 20.70 2.99
CA PRO A 278 29.26 20.28 2.57
C PRO A 278 29.18 19.30 1.38
N ASN A 279 30.12 19.42 0.41
CA ASN A 279 30.15 18.54 -0.74
C ASN A 279 30.18 17.06 -0.39
N PHE A 280 30.78 16.73 0.72
CA PHE A 280 30.81 15.42 1.33
C PHE A 280 29.41 14.77 1.43
N PHE A 281 28.39 15.49 1.86
CA PHE A 281 27.02 15.00 1.96
C PHE A 281 26.30 14.87 0.59
N ARG A 282 26.74 15.64 -0.41
CA ARG A 282 26.22 15.53 -1.77
C ARG A 282 26.78 14.33 -2.52
N MET A 283 28.00 13.89 -2.18
CA MET A 283 28.70 12.81 -2.89
C MET A 283 28.23 11.41 -2.49
N GLY A 284 27.63 11.23 -1.34
CA GLY A 284 27.05 9.97 -0.92
C GLY A 284 25.99 9.41 -1.88
N TYR A 285 25.48 10.24 -2.81
CA TYR A 285 24.50 9.86 -3.83
C TYR A 285 25.13 9.48 -5.19
N TYR A 286 26.44 9.67 -5.39
CA TYR A 286 27.10 9.41 -6.67
C TYR A 286 27.97 8.15 -6.60
N VAL A 287 27.33 6.99 -6.62
CA VAL A 287 28.01 5.73 -6.87
C VAL A 287 28.17 5.58 -8.38
N THR A 288 29.38 5.71 -8.89
CA THR A 288 29.66 5.63 -10.32
C THR A 288 30.81 4.66 -10.60
N PHE A 289 30.85 4.10 -11.80
CA PHE A 289 31.99 3.35 -12.32
C PHE A 289 33.12 4.25 -12.87
N ALA A 290 32.96 5.59 -12.78
CA ALA A 290 33.92 6.54 -13.25
C ALA A 290 35.03 6.79 -12.19
N ASN A 291 36.28 6.71 -12.59
CA ASN A 291 37.42 7.13 -11.78
C ASN A 291 37.57 8.67 -11.80
N GLU A 292 36.47 9.39 -11.51
CA GLU A 292 36.53 10.83 -11.42
C GLU A 292 37.12 11.24 -10.09
N PRO A 293 38.09 12.19 -10.09
CA PRO A 293 38.64 12.71 -8.84
C PRO A 293 37.50 13.41 -8.06
N LEU A 294 37.48 13.21 -6.77
CA LEU A 294 36.60 13.93 -5.87
C LEU A 294 36.73 15.44 -6.09
N PRO A 295 35.65 16.22 -6.22
CA PRO A 295 35.74 17.67 -6.25
C PRO A 295 36.53 18.15 -5.02
N ALA A 296 37.37 19.18 -5.21
CA ALA A 296 38.23 19.72 -4.19
C ALA A 296 37.42 20.03 -2.91
N MET A 297 37.65 19.24 -1.88
CA MET A 297 37.00 19.40 -0.56
C MET A 297 38.08 19.87 0.42
N PRO A 298 37.69 20.64 1.47
CA PRO A 298 38.61 20.90 2.57
C PRO A 298 38.96 19.56 3.23
N VAL A 299 40.13 19.02 2.93
CA VAL A 299 40.61 17.70 3.41
C VAL A 299 40.64 17.64 4.95
N ALA A 300 40.72 18.78 5.60
CA ALA A 300 40.74 18.91 7.07
C ALA A 300 39.40 18.43 7.75
N GLU A 301 38.30 18.30 6.99
CA GLU A 301 36.98 17.95 7.55
C GLU A 301 36.67 16.45 7.44
N LEU A 302 37.42 15.69 6.65
CA LEU A 302 37.23 14.26 6.47
C LEU A 302 38.33 13.46 7.19
N ASN A 303 37.88 12.51 7.97
CA ASN A 303 38.83 11.54 8.53
C ASN A 303 39.35 10.62 7.39
N GLU A 304 40.61 10.18 7.52
CA GLU A 304 41.31 9.33 6.54
C GLU A 304 40.50 8.07 6.15
N PHE A 305 39.72 7.55 7.07
CA PHE A 305 38.87 6.40 6.89
C PHE A 305 37.73 6.66 5.88
N LEU A 306 37.05 7.82 5.97
CA LEU A 306 36.00 8.20 5.04
C LEU A 306 36.52 8.63 3.68
N LEU A 307 37.70 9.27 3.64
CA LEU A 307 38.39 9.59 2.40
C LEU A 307 38.63 8.33 1.56
N LYS A 308 39.06 7.24 2.20
CA LYS A 308 39.27 5.96 1.52
C LYS A 308 37.97 5.36 0.97
N TYR A 309 36.88 5.48 1.66
CA TYR A 309 35.57 5.00 1.18
C TYR A 309 35.04 5.84 0.00
N LEU A 310 35.20 7.15 0.08
CA LEU A 310 34.80 8.09 -0.97
C LEU A 310 35.82 8.17 -2.11
N ASP A 311 36.98 7.49 -2.00
CA ASP A 311 37.91 7.32 -3.09
C ASP A 311 37.27 6.51 -4.22
N GLY A 312 37.25 7.08 -5.43
CA GLY A 312 36.68 6.44 -6.62
C GLY A 312 37.26 5.06 -6.91
N HIS A 313 38.51 4.79 -6.49
CA HIS A 313 39.15 3.48 -6.65
C HIS A 313 38.47 2.39 -5.81
N PHE A 314 38.23 2.67 -4.52
CA PHE A 314 37.55 1.69 -3.65
C PHE A 314 36.15 1.34 -4.16
N MET A 315 35.34 2.33 -4.47
CA MET A 315 33.97 2.10 -4.95
C MET A 315 33.97 1.45 -6.34
N THR A 316 34.85 1.84 -7.23
CA THR A 316 34.95 1.20 -8.55
C THR A 316 35.34 -0.28 -8.44
N GLU A 317 36.30 -0.62 -7.57
CA GLU A 317 36.69 -2.02 -7.32
C GLU A 317 35.56 -2.81 -6.67
N PHE A 318 34.88 -2.23 -5.67
CA PHE A 318 33.71 -2.84 -5.03
C PHE A 318 32.59 -3.10 -6.02
N LEU A 319 32.27 -2.14 -6.88
CA LEU A 319 31.23 -2.27 -7.92
C LEU A 319 31.61 -3.33 -8.97
N ASN A 320 32.87 -3.35 -9.45
CA ASN A 320 33.31 -4.36 -10.40
C ASN A 320 33.22 -5.78 -9.80
N ASN A 321 33.61 -5.94 -8.54
CA ASN A 321 33.49 -7.22 -7.82
C ASN A 321 32.00 -7.60 -7.60
N THR A 322 31.13 -6.61 -7.39
CA THR A 322 29.66 -6.80 -7.28
C THR A 322 29.08 -7.25 -8.61
N VAL A 323 29.49 -6.65 -9.73
CA VAL A 323 29.08 -7.08 -11.09
C VAL A 323 29.43 -8.55 -11.32
N ALA A 324 30.66 -8.95 -11.03
CA ALA A 324 31.08 -10.35 -11.19
C ALA A 324 30.28 -11.32 -10.30
N ALA A 325 29.93 -10.89 -9.08
CA ALA A 325 29.04 -11.66 -8.19
C ALA A 325 27.62 -11.80 -8.74
N LEU A 326 27.04 -10.70 -9.25
CA LEU A 326 25.70 -10.68 -9.86
C LEU A 326 25.64 -11.56 -11.12
N GLU A 327 26.62 -11.48 -12.00
CA GLU A 327 26.72 -12.35 -13.18
C GLU A 327 26.79 -13.82 -12.79
N HIS A 328 27.57 -14.15 -11.77
CA HIS A 328 27.71 -15.52 -11.29
C HIS A 328 26.41 -16.08 -10.71
N THR A 329 25.74 -15.32 -9.81
CA THR A 329 24.49 -15.78 -9.18
C THR A 329 23.34 -15.83 -10.18
N ALA A 330 23.24 -14.86 -11.10
CA ALA A 330 22.25 -14.85 -12.16
C ALA A 330 22.39 -16.07 -13.08
N LYS A 331 23.63 -16.42 -13.49
CA LYS A 331 23.87 -17.61 -14.31
C LYS A 331 23.40 -18.87 -13.62
N GLN A 332 23.73 -19.05 -12.33
CA GLN A 332 23.24 -20.20 -11.55
C GLN A 332 21.72 -20.21 -11.43
N SER A 333 21.11 -19.06 -11.19
CA SER A 333 19.65 -18.91 -11.12
C SER A 333 18.97 -19.34 -12.44
N TYR A 334 19.48 -18.88 -13.59
CA TYR A 334 18.94 -19.27 -14.90
C TYR A 334 19.08 -20.76 -15.22
N GLU A 335 20.23 -21.36 -14.88
CA GLU A 335 20.43 -22.80 -15.03
C GLU A 335 19.44 -23.60 -14.18
N ASN A 336 19.14 -23.12 -12.96
CA ASN A 336 18.15 -23.72 -12.08
C ASN A 336 16.71 -23.46 -12.56
N MET A 337 16.41 -22.29 -13.14
CA MET A 337 15.10 -22.00 -13.74
C MET A 337 14.79 -22.95 -14.89
N ALA A 338 15.77 -23.22 -15.77
CA ALA A 338 15.58 -24.18 -16.85
C ALA A 338 15.20 -25.59 -16.33
N LYS A 339 15.91 -26.07 -15.29
CA LYS A 339 15.59 -27.34 -14.63
C LYS A 339 14.23 -27.32 -13.91
N ALA A 340 13.88 -26.18 -13.31
CA ALA A 340 12.59 -26.02 -12.64
C ALA A 340 11.41 -26.05 -13.62
N VAL A 341 11.54 -25.50 -14.84
CA VAL A 341 10.53 -25.61 -15.89
C VAL A 341 10.27 -27.07 -16.25
N GLU A 342 11.32 -27.87 -16.44
CA GLU A 342 11.17 -29.31 -16.71
C GLU A 342 10.48 -30.04 -15.54
N ALA A 343 10.84 -29.71 -14.29
CA ALA A 343 10.21 -30.29 -13.11
C ALA A 343 8.74 -29.89 -12.97
N LEU A 344 8.36 -28.65 -13.32
CA LEU A 344 6.98 -28.17 -13.35
C LEU A 344 6.15 -28.93 -14.38
N GLU A 345 6.68 -29.16 -15.58
CA GLU A 345 6.00 -29.93 -16.64
C GLU A 345 5.81 -31.39 -16.23
N GLN A 346 6.81 -32.01 -15.60
CA GLN A 346 6.69 -33.38 -15.06
C GLN A 346 5.64 -33.45 -13.94
N ALA A 347 5.59 -32.47 -13.05
CA ALA A 347 4.61 -32.41 -11.97
C ALA A 347 3.16 -32.29 -12.49
N ARG A 348 2.95 -31.58 -13.62
CA ARG A 348 1.62 -31.53 -14.28
C ARG A 348 1.09 -32.92 -14.61
N SER A 349 1.93 -33.83 -15.05
CA SER A 349 1.51 -35.22 -15.35
C SER A 349 1.05 -35.98 -14.10
N VAL A 350 1.62 -35.68 -12.92
CA VAL A 350 1.21 -36.27 -11.64
C VAL A 350 -0.14 -35.74 -11.20
N TYR A 351 -0.33 -34.42 -11.27
CA TYR A 351 -1.54 -33.75 -10.79
C TYR A 351 -2.72 -33.79 -11.77
N SER A 352 -2.51 -34.15 -13.01
CA SER A 352 -3.58 -34.36 -14.01
C SER A 352 -4.32 -35.72 -13.86
N LYS A 353 -3.82 -36.64 -13.03
CA LYS A 353 -4.48 -37.93 -12.77
C LYS A 353 -5.90 -37.73 -12.23
N GLU A 354 -6.83 -38.60 -12.61
CA GLU A 354 -8.23 -38.53 -12.17
C GLU A 354 -8.36 -38.55 -10.65
N ASN A 355 -7.62 -39.46 -9.99
CA ASN A 355 -7.51 -39.52 -8.55
C ASN A 355 -6.06 -39.31 -8.11
N LEU A 356 -5.82 -38.29 -7.31
CA LEU A 356 -4.47 -38.00 -6.80
C LEU A 356 -4.12 -38.98 -5.66
N ASP A 357 -2.94 -39.60 -5.75
CA ASP A 357 -2.36 -40.33 -4.63
C ASP A 357 -1.75 -39.32 -3.63
N LYS A 358 -2.09 -39.47 -2.35
CA LYS A 358 -1.68 -38.52 -1.32
C LYS A 358 -0.17 -38.47 -1.13
N LYS A 359 0.49 -39.64 -1.07
CA LYS A 359 1.94 -39.73 -0.83
C LYS A 359 2.71 -39.18 -2.05
N GLU A 360 2.37 -39.65 -3.23
CA GLU A 360 2.99 -39.18 -4.48
C GLU A 360 2.86 -37.67 -4.65
N SER A 361 1.68 -37.09 -4.35
CA SER A 361 1.42 -35.67 -4.47
C SER A 361 2.28 -34.82 -3.54
N TYR A 362 2.44 -35.22 -2.26
CA TYR A 362 3.28 -34.48 -1.33
C TYR A 362 4.79 -34.70 -1.56
N ASP A 363 5.19 -35.86 -2.02
CA ASP A 363 6.60 -36.12 -2.40
C ASP A 363 6.97 -35.28 -3.62
N THR A 364 6.09 -35.20 -4.63
CA THR A 364 6.24 -34.30 -5.80
C THR A 364 6.29 -32.83 -5.39
N HIS A 365 5.37 -32.39 -4.50
CA HIS A 365 5.39 -31.03 -3.95
C HIS A 365 6.74 -30.70 -3.29
N LYS A 366 7.29 -31.61 -2.47
CA LYS A 366 8.56 -31.41 -1.78
C LYS A 366 9.73 -31.27 -2.75
N ALA A 367 9.81 -32.14 -3.76
CA ALA A 367 10.85 -32.10 -4.79
C ALA A 367 10.75 -30.81 -5.61
N LEU A 368 9.54 -30.45 -6.04
CA LEU A 368 9.27 -29.27 -6.83
C LEU A 368 9.58 -27.98 -6.04
N SER A 369 9.18 -27.93 -4.77
CA SER A 369 9.50 -26.79 -3.89
C SER A 369 11.02 -26.57 -3.75
N ALA A 370 11.79 -27.64 -3.65
CA ALA A 370 13.25 -27.54 -3.60
C ALA A 370 13.82 -27.03 -4.94
N ALA A 371 13.34 -27.50 -6.07
CA ALA A 371 13.75 -27.05 -7.40
C ALA A 371 13.43 -25.57 -7.61
N VAL A 372 12.24 -25.15 -7.24
CA VAL A 372 11.78 -23.74 -7.33
C VAL A 372 12.59 -22.83 -6.40
N MET A 373 12.85 -23.23 -5.16
CA MET A 373 13.66 -22.42 -4.25
C MET A 373 15.13 -22.30 -4.70
N ALA A 374 15.66 -23.25 -5.44
CA ALA A 374 17.01 -23.18 -6.02
C ALA A 374 17.13 -22.14 -7.14
N THR A 375 16.01 -21.67 -7.71
CA THR A 375 16.02 -20.60 -8.74
C THR A 375 16.19 -19.20 -8.16
N VAL A 376 16.04 -19.04 -6.84
CA VAL A 376 16.12 -17.73 -6.19
C VAL A 376 17.52 -17.20 -6.25
N ASP A 377 17.71 -16.06 -6.91
CA ASP A 377 18.97 -15.32 -6.91
C ASP A 377 19.13 -14.58 -5.57
N PRO A 378 20.15 -14.92 -4.74
CA PRO A 378 20.33 -14.33 -3.42
C PRO A 378 20.70 -12.84 -3.44
N LEU A 379 21.11 -12.30 -4.59
CA LEU A 379 21.46 -10.89 -4.78
C LEU A 379 20.32 -10.09 -5.43
N ASN A 380 19.25 -10.74 -5.86
CA ASN A 380 18.11 -10.02 -6.40
C ASN A 380 17.36 -9.31 -5.26
N ILE A 381 17.43 -7.96 -5.27
CA ILE A 381 16.70 -7.10 -4.30
C ILE A 381 15.20 -7.06 -4.57
N HIS A 382 14.76 -7.33 -5.81
CA HIS A 382 13.37 -7.43 -6.21
C HIS A 382 12.89 -8.88 -6.02
N LYS A 383 12.13 -9.14 -4.97
CA LYS A 383 11.65 -10.50 -4.65
C LYS A 383 10.62 -10.94 -5.68
N ASP A 384 10.90 -12.02 -6.40
CA ASP A 384 9.93 -12.71 -7.24
C ASP A 384 8.90 -13.44 -6.38
N SER A 385 7.68 -12.90 -6.33
CA SER A 385 6.62 -13.44 -5.49
C SER A 385 6.11 -14.77 -5.96
N LEU A 386 6.03 -15.00 -7.28
CA LEU A 386 5.56 -16.26 -7.83
C LEU A 386 6.44 -17.40 -7.35
N THR A 387 7.75 -17.23 -7.43
CA THR A 387 8.73 -18.18 -6.92
C THR A 387 8.62 -18.38 -5.40
N HIS A 388 8.52 -17.30 -4.62
CA HIS A 388 8.51 -17.38 -3.16
C HIS A 388 7.20 -17.94 -2.58
N THR A 389 6.06 -17.68 -3.20
CA THR A 389 4.75 -18.14 -2.70
C THR A 389 4.31 -19.48 -3.28
N PHE A 390 4.94 -19.95 -4.34
CA PHE A 390 4.56 -21.16 -5.08
C PHE A 390 4.39 -22.38 -4.18
N SER A 391 5.40 -22.68 -3.34
CA SER A 391 5.38 -23.87 -2.47
C SER A 391 4.20 -23.86 -1.49
N THR A 392 3.92 -22.72 -0.86
CA THR A 392 2.82 -22.57 0.09
C THR A 392 1.47 -22.60 -0.61
N SER A 393 1.37 -22.02 -1.80
CA SER A 393 0.17 -22.03 -2.62
C SER A 393 -0.19 -23.45 -3.07
N LEU A 394 0.76 -24.16 -3.64
CA LEU A 394 0.56 -25.55 -4.09
C LEU A 394 0.20 -26.46 -2.91
N LYS A 395 0.87 -26.32 -1.77
CA LYS A 395 0.53 -27.08 -0.57
C LYS A 395 -0.90 -26.81 -0.11
N SER A 396 -1.33 -25.56 -0.10
CA SER A 396 -2.69 -25.17 0.31
C SER A 396 -3.77 -25.81 -0.59
N GLU A 397 -3.55 -25.84 -1.91
CA GLU A 397 -4.46 -26.50 -2.83
C GLU A 397 -4.49 -28.02 -2.63
N LEU A 398 -3.34 -28.66 -2.41
CA LEU A 398 -3.27 -30.08 -2.09
C LEU A 398 -3.97 -30.43 -0.78
N ASP A 399 -3.75 -29.62 0.26
CA ASP A 399 -4.44 -29.78 1.54
C ASP A 399 -5.96 -29.66 1.36
N THR A 400 -6.41 -28.68 0.57
CA THR A 400 -7.83 -28.49 0.22
C THR A 400 -8.40 -29.69 -0.52
N TYR A 401 -7.69 -30.23 -1.51
CA TYR A 401 -8.10 -31.41 -2.26
C TYR A 401 -8.29 -32.63 -1.35
N PHE A 402 -7.27 -32.97 -0.54
CA PHE A 402 -7.32 -34.17 0.30
C PHE A 402 -8.30 -34.04 1.48
N HIS A 403 -8.52 -32.84 2.01
CA HIS A 403 -9.57 -32.60 3.00
C HIS A 403 -10.97 -32.69 2.35
N ALA A 404 -11.13 -32.29 1.09
CA ALA A 404 -12.40 -32.36 0.39
C ALA A 404 -12.88 -33.81 0.15
N ILE A 405 -11.98 -34.77 -0.03
CA ILE A 405 -12.33 -36.19 -0.25
C ILE A 405 -13.24 -36.71 0.89
N THR A 406 -12.88 -36.43 2.13
CA THR A 406 -13.67 -36.84 3.31
C THR A 406 -14.70 -35.80 3.73
N GLY A 407 -14.40 -34.53 3.51
CA GLY A 407 -15.25 -33.38 3.88
C GLY A 407 -16.53 -33.34 3.06
N ASN A 408 -16.44 -33.48 1.73
CA ASN A 408 -17.60 -33.49 0.84
C ASN A 408 -18.56 -34.62 1.18
N ALA A 409 -18.05 -35.83 1.44
CA ALA A 409 -18.89 -36.96 1.85
C ALA A 409 -19.65 -36.70 3.17
N LYS A 410 -19.01 -36.05 4.12
CA LYS A 410 -19.65 -35.65 5.38
C LYS A 410 -20.69 -34.54 5.18
N ALA A 411 -20.37 -33.54 4.36
CA ALA A 411 -21.27 -32.44 4.04
C ALA A 411 -22.53 -32.92 3.31
N ILE A 412 -22.41 -33.83 2.36
CA ILE A 412 -23.54 -34.45 1.66
C ILE A 412 -24.41 -35.25 2.63
N LYS A 413 -23.80 -36.09 3.50
CA LYS A 413 -24.55 -36.85 4.50
C LYS A 413 -25.30 -35.95 5.50
N ALA A 414 -24.72 -34.82 5.89
CA ALA A 414 -25.36 -33.84 6.75
C ALA A 414 -26.57 -33.19 6.06
N HIS A 415 -26.38 -32.74 4.82
CA HIS A 415 -27.43 -32.21 3.98
C HIS A 415 -28.60 -33.19 3.82
N ASP A 416 -28.34 -34.44 3.44
CA ASP A 416 -29.36 -35.47 3.27
C ASP A 416 -30.14 -35.74 4.55
N LYS A 417 -29.47 -35.69 5.70
CA LYS A 417 -30.14 -35.83 7.01
C LYS A 417 -31.08 -34.67 7.29
N ASP A 418 -30.66 -33.45 6.99
CA ASP A 418 -31.48 -32.26 7.23
C ASP A 418 -32.62 -32.15 6.19
N GLN A 419 -32.37 -32.53 4.94
CA GLN A 419 -33.42 -32.66 3.91
C GLN A 419 -34.50 -33.66 4.33
N ARG A 420 -34.10 -34.85 4.80
CA ARG A 420 -35.08 -35.86 5.29
C ARG A 420 -35.87 -35.36 6.51
N LYS A 421 -35.31 -34.53 7.38
CA LYS A 421 -36.05 -33.94 8.50
C LYS A 421 -37.09 -32.92 7.99
N HIS A 422 -36.67 -32.05 7.05
CA HIS A 422 -37.52 -31.05 6.42
C HIS A 422 -38.72 -31.72 5.70
N ASP A 423 -38.44 -32.75 4.88
CA ASP A 423 -39.48 -33.49 4.13
C ASP A 423 -40.47 -34.20 5.07
N LYS A 424 -39.98 -34.78 6.20
CA LYS A 424 -40.86 -35.41 7.19
C LYS A 424 -41.78 -34.40 7.89
N LEU A 425 -41.34 -33.16 8.13
CA LEU A 425 -42.18 -32.11 8.72
C LEU A 425 -43.21 -31.62 7.72
N THR A 426 -42.81 -31.40 6.48
CA THR A 426 -43.70 -31.02 5.37
C THR A 426 -44.78 -32.07 5.10
N ALA A 427 -44.42 -33.37 5.07
CA ALA A 427 -45.35 -34.50 4.91
C ALA A 427 -46.34 -34.61 6.08
N ARG A 428 -46.05 -34.07 7.24
CA ARG A 428 -46.94 -33.98 8.41
C ARG A 428 -47.78 -32.71 8.45
N GLY A 429 -47.80 -31.90 7.37
CA GLY A 429 -48.54 -30.65 7.29
C GLY A 429 -47.99 -29.51 8.16
N LYS A 430 -46.74 -29.63 8.63
CA LYS A 430 -46.03 -28.57 9.33
C LYS A 430 -45.10 -27.86 8.36
N THR A 431 -45.21 -26.56 8.23
CA THR A 431 -44.26 -25.70 7.49
C THR A 431 -43.04 -25.48 8.38
N PRO A 432 -41.83 -26.02 8.01
CA PRO A 432 -40.59 -25.68 8.70
C PRO A 432 -40.33 -24.18 8.56
N ASP A 433 -39.83 -23.56 9.62
CA ASP A 433 -39.39 -22.15 9.67
C ASP A 433 -37.94 -21.97 9.19
N TRP A 434 -37.36 -23.01 8.61
CA TRP A 434 -35.99 -23.04 8.07
C TRP A 434 -35.95 -23.74 6.72
N GLU A 435 -35.03 -23.31 5.85
CA GLU A 435 -34.71 -23.93 4.57
C GLU A 435 -33.49 -24.81 4.67
N VAL A 436 -33.44 -25.90 3.89
CA VAL A 436 -32.27 -26.80 3.83
C VAL A 436 -31.21 -26.13 2.95
N ALA A 437 -30.12 -25.69 3.57
CA ALA A 437 -29.00 -25.13 2.84
C ALA A 437 -28.31 -26.18 1.96
N ALA A 438 -27.88 -25.81 0.77
CA ALA A 438 -27.11 -26.70 -0.11
C ALA A 438 -25.88 -27.27 0.59
N ALA A 439 -25.48 -28.52 0.26
CA ALA A 439 -24.30 -29.12 0.84
C ALA A 439 -23.06 -28.26 0.58
N ALA A 440 -22.34 -27.87 1.63
CA ALA A 440 -21.12 -27.07 1.53
C ALA A 440 -19.96 -27.95 1.04
N THR A 441 -19.96 -28.30 -0.24
CA THR A 441 -18.91 -29.12 -0.88
C THR A 441 -17.85 -28.24 -1.52
N VAL A 442 -16.60 -28.70 -1.51
CA VAL A 442 -15.50 -28.13 -2.28
C VAL A 442 -15.55 -28.73 -3.68
N ASN A 443 -15.49 -27.89 -4.70
CA ASN A 443 -15.38 -28.34 -6.08
C ASN A 443 -13.96 -28.86 -6.34
N MET A 444 -13.79 -30.17 -6.44
CA MET A 444 -12.49 -30.82 -6.59
C MET A 444 -11.87 -30.58 -7.98
N ASP A 445 -12.69 -30.42 -9.03
CA ASP A 445 -12.21 -30.09 -10.37
C ASP A 445 -11.64 -28.68 -10.42
N LEU A 446 -12.27 -27.73 -9.73
CA LEU A 446 -11.75 -26.37 -9.60
C LEU A 446 -10.40 -26.36 -8.86
N VAL A 447 -10.24 -27.16 -7.79
CA VAL A 447 -8.96 -27.26 -7.07
C VAL A 447 -7.86 -27.81 -7.98
N LYS A 448 -8.16 -28.83 -8.81
CA LYS A 448 -7.20 -29.35 -9.81
C LYS A 448 -6.84 -28.31 -10.87
N GLN A 449 -7.83 -27.55 -11.35
CA GLN A 449 -7.58 -26.44 -12.27
C GLN A 449 -6.69 -25.37 -11.64
N ASN A 450 -6.88 -25.05 -10.35
CA ASN A 450 -6.02 -24.12 -9.62
C ASN A 450 -4.58 -24.65 -9.53
N ILE A 451 -4.39 -25.95 -9.25
CA ILE A 451 -3.06 -26.58 -9.22
C ILE A 451 -2.39 -26.47 -10.59
N ASP A 452 -3.09 -26.85 -11.66
CA ASP A 452 -2.55 -26.78 -13.03
C ASP A 452 -2.18 -25.35 -13.42
N HIS A 453 -3.05 -24.39 -13.11
CA HIS A 453 -2.79 -22.95 -13.33
C HIS A 453 -1.58 -22.42 -12.57
N LEU A 454 -1.38 -22.82 -11.30
CA LEU A 454 -0.19 -22.45 -10.53
C LEU A 454 1.11 -22.96 -11.19
N LEU A 455 1.11 -24.21 -11.66
CA LEU A 455 2.26 -24.82 -12.34
C LEU A 455 2.55 -24.12 -13.66
N GLU A 456 1.53 -23.93 -14.49
CA GLU A 456 1.64 -23.30 -15.81
C GLU A 456 2.15 -21.87 -15.70
N ARG A 457 1.53 -21.07 -14.83
CA ARG A 457 1.90 -19.67 -14.62
C ARG A 457 3.35 -19.50 -14.17
N LEU A 458 3.84 -20.36 -13.27
CA LEU A 458 5.23 -20.30 -12.84
C LEU A 458 6.17 -20.73 -13.97
N ALA A 459 5.81 -21.76 -14.75
CA ALA A 459 6.60 -22.19 -15.89
C ALA A 459 6.68 -21.12 -16.99
N GLU A 460 5.57 -20.44 -17.30
CA GLU A 460 5.54 -19.31 -18.23
C GLU A 460 6.40 -18.15 -17.75
N HIS A 461 6.29 -17.79 -16.46
CA HIS A 461 7.11 -16.76 -15.85
C HIS A 461 8.61 -17.05 -15.98
N TYR A 462 9.04 -18.28 -15.71
CA TYR A 462 10.44 -18.67 -15.89
C TYR A 462 10.87 -18.67 -17.35
N ARG A 463 10.04 -19.09 -18.30
CA ARG A 463 10.34 -18.98 -19.73
C ARG A 463 10.51 -17.52 -20.17
N GLU A 464 9.67 -16.61 -19.65
CA GLU A 464 9.80 -15.19 -19.92
C GLU A 464 11.12 -14.63 -19.36
N LEU A 465 11.48 -14.93 -18.10
CA LEU A 465 12.76 -14.52 -17.50
C LEU A 465 13.97 -15.07 -18.29
N LEU A 466 13.91 -16.33 -18.71
CA LEU A 466 14.95 -16.96 -19.53
C LEU A 466 15.09 -16.31 -20.91
N SER A 467 14.00 -15.86 -21.51
CA SER A 467 14.02 -15.16 -22.81
C SER A 467 14.69 -13.78 -22.74
N ARG A 468 14.68 -13.15 -21.57
CA ARG A 468 15.25 -11.81 -21.31
C ARG A 468 16.62 -11.85 -20.66
N LYS A 469 17.23 -13.02 -20.47
CA LYS A 469 18.51 -13.17 -19.74
C LYS A 469 19.65 -12.30 -20.27
N ASP A 470 19.73 -12.12 -21.62
CA ASP A 470 20.80 -11.39 -22.29
C ASP A 470 20.59 -9.87 -22.31
N SER A 471 19.45 -9.36 -21.82
CA SER A 471 19.14 -7.92 -21.76
C SER A 471 19.48 -7.26 -20.43
N ARG A 472 20.05 -7.98 -19.46
CA ARG A 472 20.37 -7.44 -18.12
C ARG A 472 21.61 -6.57 -18.13
N ASP A 473 21.50 -5.38 -17.54
CA ASP A 473 22.64 -4.53 -17.22
C ASP A 473 23.09 -4.76 -15.76
N TYR A 474 24.15 -5.57 -15.60
CA TYR A 474 24.68 -5.88 -14.28
C TYR A 474 25.41 -4.69 -13.63
N LYS A 475 25.82 -3.68 -14.41
CA LYS A 475 26.40 -2.45 -13.85
C LYS A 475 25.30 -1.61 -13.18
N GLU A 476 24.19 -1.45 -13.86
CA GLU A 476 23.03 -0.78 -13.28
C GLU A 476 22.56 -1.50 -12.01
N GLN A 477 22.43 -2.84 -12.04
CA GLN A 477 22.06 -3.63 -10.87
C GLN A 477 23.04 -3.53 -9.70
N ALA A 478 24.34 -3.40 -9.98
CA ALA A 478 25.33 -3.20 -8.92
C ALA A 478 25.15 -1.84 -8.23
N VAL A 479 24.80 -0.79 -8.99
CA VAL A 479 24.48 0.53 -8.42
C VAL A 479 23.19 0.45 -7.59
N GLU A 480 22.13 -0.18 -8.11
CA GLU A 480 20.87 -0.41 -7.38
C GLU A 480 21.10 -1.18 -6.07
N LEU A 481 22.01 -2.18 -6.07
CA LEU A 481 22.36 -2.93 -4.86
C LEU A 481 23.04 -2.04 -3.81
N VAL A 482 23.93 -1.13 -4.23
CA VAL A 482 24.53 -0.14 -3.30
C VAL A 482 23.48 0.82 -2.78
N ASP A 483 22.58 1.30 -3.61
CA ASP A 483 21.46 2.15 -3.18
C ASP A 483 20.54 1.42 -2.19
N PHE A 484 20.31 0.12 -2.40
CA PHE A 484 19.61 -0.72 -1.43
C PHE A 484 20.35 -0.79 -0.08
N PHE A 485 21.67 -0.92 -0.07
CA PHE A 485 22.47 -0.87 1.16
C PHE A 485 22.34 0.48 1.86
N LYS A 486 22.46 1.59 1.12
CA LYS A 486 22.27 2.95 1.65
C LYS A 486 20.90 3.14 2.28
N ALA A 487 19.83 2.74 1.59
CA ALA A 487 18.45 2.84 2.08
C ALA A 487 18.25 2.05 3.38
N ASN A 488 18.86 0.86 3.48
CA ASN A 488 18.80 0.04 4.69
C ASN A 488 19.71 0.62 5.81
N ALA A 489 20.87 1.16 5.51
CA ALA A 489 21.71 1.84 6.49
C ALA A 489 21.00 3.07 7.07
N SER A 490 20.37 3.91 6.24
CA SER A 490 19.52 5.02 6.69
C SER A 490 18.36 4.52 7.58
N GLY A 491 17.69 3.43 7.20
CA GLY A 491 16.62 2.83 8.00
C GLY A 491 17.07 2.36 9.39
N VAL A 492 18.37 2.05 9.57
CA VAL A 492 18.98 1.69 10.86
C VAL A 492 19.35 2.93 11.67
N VAL A 493 19.94 3.94 11.01
CA VAL A 493 20.49 5.15 11.65
C VAL A 493 19.39 6.13 12.03
N ASP A 494 18.39 6.32 11.16
CA ASP A 494 17.31 7.29 11.32
C ASP A 494 16.29 6.81 12.36
N LYS A 495 16.57 7.08 13.63
CA LYS A 495 15.71 6.68 14.74
C LYS A 495 14.57 7.67 14.91
N VAL A 496 13.33 7.15 14.82
CA VAL A 496 12.15 7.93 15.20
C VAL A 496 12.09 8.06 16.72
N THR A 497 12.53 9.20 17.23
CA THR A 497 12.42 9.55 18.67
C THR A 497 11.03 10.09 18.98
N LYS A 498 10.64 10.15 20.27
CA LYS A 498 9.37 10.76 20.69
C LYS A 498 9.26 12.22 20.22
N ARG A 499 10.38 12.96 20.20
CA ARG A 499 10.43 14.36 19.74
C ARG A 499 10.14 14.45 18.24
N ILE A 500 10.83 13.65 17.41
CA ILE A 500 10.61 13.60 15.97
C ILE A 500 9.16 13.16 15.67
N ALA A 501 8.65 12.14 16.38
CA ALA A 501 7.28 11.69 16.21
C ALA A 501 6.25 12.78 16.56
N LYS A 502 6.45 13.53 17.68
CA LYS A 502 5.58 14.67 18.05
C LYS A 502 5.55 15.73 16.96
N ARG A 503 6.72 16.10 16.46
CA ARG A 503 6.86 17.10 15.41
C ARG A 503 6.19 16.69 14.11
N ARG A 504 6.46 15.46 13.63
CA ARG A 504 5.79 14.89 12.44
C ARG A 504 4.27 14.83 12.63
N ALA A 505 3.79 14.50 13.83
CA ALA A 505 2.37 14.50 14.13
C ALA A 505 1.73 15.88 14.06
N ILE A 506 2.40 16.91 14.59
CA ILE A 506 1.95 18.32 14.53
C ILE A 506 1.90 18.79 13.08
N LYS A 507 2.95 18.52 12.30
CA LYS A 507 2.99 18.82 10.86
C LYS A 507 1.88 18.13 10.09
N LEU A 508 1.63 16.85 10.36
CA LEU A 508 0.51 16.11 9.75
C LEU A 508 -0.85 16.72 10.12
N MET A 509 -1.03 17.16 11.38
CA MET A 509 -2.27 17.84 11.79
C MET A 509 -2.46 19.14 11.03
N ASP A 510 -1.40 19.89 10.77
CA ASP A 510 -1.44 21.11 9.96
C ASP A 510 -1.76 20.81 8.49
N GLU A 511 -1.09 19.83 7.88
CA GLU A 511 -1.31 19.38 6.49
C GLU A 511 -2.77 18.96 6.22
N VAL A 512 -3.42 18.31 7.20
CA VAL A 512 -4.84 17.97 7.10
C VAL A 512 -5.78 19.12 7.49
N GLY A 513 -5.25 20.31 7.77
CA GLY A 513 -6.02 21.52 8.05
C GLY A 513 -6.65 21.56 9.45
N ILE A 514 -5.96 21.04 10.46
CA ILE A 514 -6.34 21.21 11.86
C ILE A 514 -5.75 22.54 12.36
N ALA A 515 -6.60 23.52 12.64
CA ALA A 515 -6.19 24.80 13.23
C ALA A 515 -5.55 24.60 14.62
N GLU A 516 -4.55 25.39 14.99
CA GLU A 516 -3.84 25.34 16.27
C GLU A 516 -3.29 23.93 16.61
N PRO A 517 -2.51 23.26 15.73
CA PRO A 517 -2.16 21.86 15.87
C PRO A 517 -1.36 21.57 17.16
N HIS A 518 -0.52 22.47 17.63
CA HIS A 518 0.23 22.35 18.88
C HIS A 518 -0.67 22.21 20.11
N ARG A 519 -1.72 23.02 20.19
CA ARG A 519 -2.72 22.97 21.27
C ARG A 519 -3.55 21.71 21.19
N ARG A 520 -4.06 21.42 19.97
CA ARG A 520 -4.96 20.28 19.71
C ARG A 520 -4.27 18.93 19.82
N TYR A 521 -2.96 18.86 19.66
CA TYR A 521 -2.16 17.65 19.90
C TYR A 521 -2.41 17.07 21.31
N ASN A 522 -2.64 17.92 22.31
CA ASN A 522 -2.85 17.53 23.69
C ASN A 522 -4.33 17.26 24.06
N GLN A 523 -5.26 17.42 23.13
CA GLN A 523 -6.70 17.23 23.32
C GLN A 523 -7.13 15.78 23.07
N TYR A 524 -8.35 15.47 23.54
CA TYR A 524 -8.99 14.17 23.37
C TYR A 524 -9.96 14.20 22.18
N PRO A 525 -10.31 13.03 21.58
CA PRO A 525 -11.20 12.96 20.43
C PRO A 525 -12.56 13.66 20.61
N PHE A 526 -13.14 13.63 21.81
CA PHE A 526 -14.44 14.23 22.07
C PHE A 526 -14.44 15.78 22.01
N GLU A 527 -13.25 16.42 22.07
CA GLU A 527 -13.09 17.87 21.94
C GLU A 527 -13.06 18.35 20.48
N PHE A 528 -13.16 17.42 19.50
CA PHE A 528 -13.12 17.70 18.08
C PHE A 528 -14.50 17.52 17.42
N SER A 529 -14.81 18.37 16.42
CA SER A 529 -15.99 18.16 15.56
C SER A 529 -15.87 16.90 14.72
N GLY A 530 -16.98 16.44 14.10
CA GLY A 530 -16.99 15.26 13.22
C GLY A 530 -15.97 15.37 12.08
N GLY A 531 -15.98 16.48 11.33
CA GLY A 531 -15.04 16.71 10.24
C GLY A 531 -13.59 16.82 10.71
N MET A 532 -13.32 17.39 11.90
CA MET A 532 -11.96 17.40 12.47
C MET A 532 -11.51 15.99 12.87
N ARG A 533 -12.39 15.15 13.42
CA ARG A 533 -12.04 13.75 13.72
C ARG A 533 -11.71 12.98 12.46
N GLN A 534 -12.46 13.18 11.38
CA GLN A 534 -12.17 12.58 10.08
C GLN A 534 -10.79 12.99 9.57
N ARG A 535 -10.43 14.28 9.64
CA ARG A 535 -9.10 14.78 9.28
C ARG A 535 -8.00 14.14 10.14
N ILE A 536 -8.25 13.91 11.43
CA ILE A 536 -7.30 13.20 12.30
C ILE A 536 -7.15 11.74 11.92
N VAL A 537 -8.24 11.04 11.56
CA VAL A 537 -8.17 9.65 11.07
C VAL A 537 -7.34 9.57 9.78
N ILE A 538 -7.52 10.54 8.87
CA ILE A 538 -6.69 10.66 7.67
C ILE A 538 -5.21 10.87 8.06
N ALA A 539 -4.92 11.77 9.01
CA ALA A 539 -3.55 12.00 9.49
C ALA A 539 -2.93 10.72 10.10
N ILE A 540 -3.70 9.94 10.88
CA ILE A 540 -3.23 8.66 11.43
C ILE A 540 -2.93 7.65 10.31
N ALA A 541 -3.80 7.53 9.31
CA ALA A 541 -3.57 6.66 8.17
C ALA A 541 -2.31 7.03 7.39
N LEU A 542 -2.00 8.32 7.28
CA LEU A 542 -0.83 8.84 6.58
C LEU A 542 0.45 8.90 7.43
N ALA A 543 0.36 8.63 8.74
CA ALA A 543 1.48 8.80 9.68
C ALA A 543 2.72 7.95 9.34
N ALA A 544 2.53 6.86 8.62
CA ALA A 544 3.61 5.98 8.19
C ALA A 544 4.01 6.16 6.71
N ASN A 545 3.42 7.12 6.01
CA ASN A 545 3.63 7.39 4.59
C ASN A 545 3.38 6.15 3.71
N PRO A 546 2.14 5.64 3.65
CA PRO A 546 1.82 4.43 2.89
C PRO A 546 1.92 4.64 1.38
N ASP A 547 2.07 3.54 0.62
CA ASP A 547 2.03 3.55 -0.85
C ASP A 547 0.59 3.54 -1.36
N ILE A 548 -0.31 2.84 -0.64
CA ILE A 548 -1.74 2.69 -0.97
C ILE A 548 -2.60 3.17 0.19
N LEU A 549 -3.58 4.01 -0.12
CA LEU A 549 -4.63 4.43 0.82
C LEU A 549 -5.97 3.86 0.38
N ILE A 550 -6.59 3.05 1.23
CA ILE A 550 -7.95 2.55 1.04
C ILE A 550 -8.90 3.45 1.81
N CYS A 551 -9.88 4.04 1.12
CA CYS A 551 -10.92 4.88 1.71
C CYS A 551 -12.25 4.13 1.63
N ASP A 552 -12.72 3.55 2.73
CA ASP A 552 -14.00 2.83 2.78
C ASP A 552 -15.08 3.78 3.27
N GLU A 553 -15.84 4.37 2.33
CA GLU A 553 -16.88 5.38 2.56
C GLU A 553 -16.43 6.52 3.47
N PRO A 554 -15.33 7.23 3.18
CA PRO A 554 -14.71 8.16 4.11
C PRO A 554 -15.51 9.41 4.41
N THR A 555 -16.62 9.63 3.71
CA THR A 555 -17.47 10.81 3.83
C THR A 555 -18.88 10.49 4.36
N THR A 556 -19.15 9.24 4.72
CA THR A 556 -20.44 8.83 5.31
C THR A 556 -20.68 9.57 6.63
N ALA A 557 -21.90 10.06 6.83
CA ALA A 557 -22.34 10.85 7.99
C ALA A 557 -21.68 12.24 8.13
N LEU A 558 -21.11 12.79 7.07
CA LEU A 558 -20.64 14.18 6.99
C LEU A 558 -21.64 15.04 6.19
N ASP A 559 -21.74 16.31 6.53
CA ASP A 559 -22.47 17.28 5.69
C ASP A 559 -21.74 17.51 4.36
N VAL A 560 -22.49 17.96 3.35
CA VAL A 560 -22.00 18.10 1.96
C VAL A 560 -20.76 19.02 1.88
N THR A 561 -20.71 20.07 2.69
CA THR A 561 -19.59 21.02 2.70
C THR A 561 -18.32 20.36 3.24
N ILE A 562 -18.42 19.66 4.35
CA ILE A 562 -17.30 18.92 4.94
C ILE A 562 -16.89 17.75 4.04
N GLN A 563 -17.85 17.07 3.41
CA GLN A 563 -17.58 16.03 2.43
C GLN A 563 -16.68 16.54 1.29
N SER A 564 -17.03 17.65 0.65
CA SER A 564 -16.22 18.26 -0.42
C SER A 564 -14.81 18.60 0.06
N GLN A 565 -14.67 19.18 1.25
CA GLN A 565 -13.36 19.50 1.84
C GLN A 565 -12.50 18.25 2.11
N ILE A 566 -13.08 17.14 2.55
CA ILE A 566 -12.36 15.88 2.77
C ILE A 566 -11.90 15.27 1.45
N LEU A 567 -12.73 15.31 0.41
CA LEU A 567 -12.38 14.81 -0.92
C LEU A 567 -11.24 15.64 -1.53
N GLU A 568 -11.31 16.96 -1.41
CA GLU A 568 -10.27 17.87 -1.87
C GLU A 568 -8.94 17.63 -1.13
N LEU A 569 -9.01 17.39 0.19
CA LEU A 569 -7.86 17.03 1.01
C LEU A 569 -7.22 15.72 0.55
N ILE A 570 -8.02 14.66 0.33
CA ILE A 570 -7.49 13.36 -0.15
C ILE A 570 -6.82 13.54 -1.52
N ASN A 571 -7.44 14.29 -2.46
CA ASN A 571 -6.86 14.58 -3.77
C ASN A 571 -5.55 15.38 -3.69
N LYS A 572 -5.47 16.37 -2.79
CA LYS A 572 -4.25 17.12 -2.52
C LYS A 572 -3.14 16.18 -2.03
N LEU A 573 -3.42 15.39 -1.00
CA LEU A 573 -2.46 14.46 -0.40
C LEU A 573 -2.02 13.35 -1.37
N LYS A 574 -2.94 12.85 -2.23
CA LYS A 574 -2.63 11.93 -3.33
C LYS A 574 -1.53 12.49 -4.22
N ARG A 575 -1.69 13.74 -4.68
CA ARG A 575 -0.73 14.41 -5.58
C ARG A 575 0.60 14.69 -4.90
N GLU A 576 0.57 15.25 -3.69
CA GLU A 576 1.78 15.64 -2.95
C GLU A 576 2.62 14.44 -2.52
N ARG A 577 1.98 13.31 -2.19
CA ARG A 577 2.65 12.11 -1.67
C ARG A 577 2.73 10.95 -2.66
N GLN A 578 2.27 11.15 -3.91
CA GLN A 578 2.23 10.12 -4.95
C GLN A 578 1.51 8.84 -4.50
N LEU A 579 0.41 8.99 -3.74
CA LEU A 579 -0.38 7.87 -3.21
C LEU A 579 -1.22 7.23 -4.31
N SER A 580 -1.32 5.90 -4.29
CA SER A 580 -2.37 5.17 -5.02
C SER A 580 -3.58 5.01 -4.10
N VAL A 581 -4.80 5.21 -4.61
CA VAL A 581 -6.01 5.24 -3.79
C VAL A 581 -7.03 4.23 -4.28
N ILE A 582 -7.57 3.40 -3.37
CA ILE A 582 -8.79 2.63 -3.60
C ILE A 582 -9.91 3.35 -2.87
N PHE A 583 -10.85 3.90 -3.63
CA PHE A 583 -11.94 4.71 -3.09
C PHE A 583 -13.27 3.94 -3.17
N ILE A 584 -13.82 3.57 -2.03
CA ILE A 584 -15.07 2.83 -1.94
C ILE A 584 -16.19 3.78 -1.59
N THR A 585 -17.25 3.79 -2.39
CA THR A 585 -18.45 4.60 -2.16
C THR A 585 -19.67 4.00 -2.88
N HIS A 586 -20.83 4.40 -2.47
CA HIS A 586 -22.09 4.18 -3.20
C HIS A 586 -22.53 5.42 -3.97
N ASP A 587 -21.83 6.55 -3.82
CA ASP A 587 -22.16 7.84 -4.45
C ASP A 587 -21.29 8.05 -5.70
N LEU A 588 -21.92 7.92 -6.88
CA LEU A 588 -21.27 8.16 -8.17
C LEU A 588 -20.89 9.64 -8.38
N GLY A 589 -21.58 10.59 -7.74
CA GLY A 589 -21.24 12.00 -7.84
C GLY A 589 -19.88 12.32 -7.22
N VAL A 590 -19.53 11.63 -6.14
CA VAL A 590 -18.21 11.70 -5.52
C VAL A 590 -17.14 11.12 -6.45
N VAL A 591 -17.44 10.00 -7.10
CA VAL A 591 -16.52 9.27 -7.99
C VAL A 591 -16.10 10.10 -9.19
N ALA A 592 -17.01 10.88 -9.76
CA ALA A 592 -16.75 11.74 -10.92
C ALA A 592 -15.60 12.73 -10.68
N ASN A 593 -15.39 13.16 -9.42
CA ASN A 593 -14.37 14.14 -9.06
C ASN A 593 -13.07 13.51 -8.52
N MET A 594 -13.06 12.21 -8.24
CA MET A 594 -11.97 11.55 -7.52
C MET A 594 -11.25 10.47 -8.34
N ALA A 595 -12.00 9.74 -9.17
CA ALA A 595 -11.54 8.51 -9.77
C ALA A 595 -10.87 8.71 -11.13
N ASP A 596 -9.76 8.02 -11.34
CA ASP A 596 -9.17 7.85 -12.68
C ASP A 596 -9.85 6.68 -13.39
N ARG A 597 -10.09 5.56 -12.67
CA ARG A 597 -10.86 4.41 -13.15
C ARG A 597 -11.94 4.00 -12.15
N VAL A 598 -12.96 3.35 -12.65
CA VAL A 598 -14.13 2.92 -11.87
C VAL A 598 -14.41 1.45 -12.13
N ALA A 599 -14.63 0.69 -11.05
CA ALA A 599 -15.15 -0.66 -11.08
C ALA A 599 -16.53 -0.69 -10.43
N VAL A 600 -17.56 -0.93 -11.23
CA VAL A 600 -18.95 -1.04 -10.75
C VAL A 600 -19.19 -2.47 -10.29
N MET A 601 -19.55 -2.65 -9.02
CA MET A 601 -19.72 -3.95 -8.39
C MET A 601 -21.21 -4.23 -8.08
N TYR A 602 -21.66 -5.42 -8.46
CA TYR A 602 -22.98 -5.94 -8.11
C TYR A 602 -22.91 -7.40 -7.71
N ALA A 603 -23.54 -7.76 -6.59
CA ALA A 603 -23.65 -9.14 -6.10
C ALA A 603 -22.32 -9.92 -6.13
N GLY A 604 -21.22 -9.28 -5.68
CA GLY A 604 -19.89 -9.88 -5.57
C GLY A 604 -19.10 -9.96 -6.87
N LYS A 605 -19.54 -9.33 -7.95
CA LYS A 605 -18.83 -9.26 -9.23
C LYS A 605 -18.60 -7.83 -9.68
N ILE A 606 -17.56 -7.61 -10.47
CA ILE A 606 -17.42 -6.40 -11.27
C ILE A 606 -18.26 -6.60 -12.52
N VAL A 607 -19.25 -5.73 -12.72
CA VAL A 607 -20.17 -5.78 -13.85
C VAL A 607 -19.81 -4.78 -14.96
N GLU A 608 -19.11 -3.71 -14.60
CA GLU A 608 -18.56 -2.76 -15.57
C GLU A 608 -17.26 -2.17 -15.02
N TYR A 609 -16.28 -1.93 -15.88
CA TYR A 609 -14.95 -1.46 -15.54
C TYR A 609 -14.39 -0.57 -16.65
N GLY A 610 -13.91 0.59 -16.30
CA GLY A 610 -13.35 1.53 -17.28
C GLY A 610 -12.78 2.78 -16.64
N THR A 611 -12.34 3.73 -17.48
CA THR A 611 -12.01 5.08 -17.01
C THR A 611 -13.26 5.78 -16.48
N ALA A 612 -13.09 6.81 -15.66
CA ALA A 612 -14.22 7.62 -15.22
C ALA A 612 -15.03 8.15 -16.41
N GLU A 613 -14.33 8.57 -17.49
CA GLU A 613 -14.97 9.02 -18.72
C GLU A 613 -15.81 7.91 -19.38
N ASP A 614 -15.31 6.67 -19.46
CA ASP A 614 -16.05 5.54 -20.01
C ASP A 614 -17.35 5.29 -19.22
N ILE A 615 -17.27 5.25 -17.89
CA ILE A 615 -18.41 4.96 -17.03
C ILE A 615 -19.43 6.09 -17.01
N PHE A 616 -19.03 7.35 -17.01
CA PHE A 616 -19.96 8.47 -16.95
C PHE A 616 -20.56 8.87 -18.31
N TYR A 617 -19.83 8.69 -19.42
CA TYR A 617 -20.27 9.14 -20.74
C TYR A 617 -20.61 7.99 -21.70
N ARG A 618 -20.22 6.76 -21.40
CA ARG A 618 -20.36 5.60 -22.29
C ARG A 618 -20.80 4.32 -21.56
N ALA A 619 -21.43 4.46 -20.38
CA ALA A 619 -21.90 3.32 -19.61
C ALA A 619 -22.66 2.30 -20.47
N ALA A 620 -22.34 1.03 -20.33
CA ALA A 620 -22.90 -0.04 -21.16
C ALA A 620 -23.74 -1.04 -20.35
N HIS A 621 -23.50 -1.17 -19.04
CA HIS A 621 -24.23 -2.13 -18.21
C HIS A 621 -25.55 -1.54 -17.67
N PRO A 622 -26.68 -2.24 -17.75
CA PRO A 622 -27.98 -1.75 -17.24
C PRO A 622 -27.99 -1.38 -15.76
N TYR A 623 -27.18 -2.03 -14.92
CA TYR A 623 -27.03 -1.67 -13.53
C TYR A 623 -26.35 -0.30 -13.37
N THR A 624 -25.32 0.01 -14.16
CA THR A 624 -24.68 1.32 -14.15
C THR A 624 -25.66 2.41 -14.58
N TRP A 625 -26.49 2.12 -15.59
CA TRP A 625 -27.58 3.03 -15.98
C TRP A 625 -28.57 3.29 -14.84
N ALA A 626 -28.97 2.22 -14.12
CA ALA A 626 -29.86 2.34 -12.99
C ALA A 626 -29.26 3.15 -11.84
N LEU A 627 -27.97 2.94 -11.53
CA LEU A 627 -27.24 3.75 -10.55
C LEU A 627 -27.19 5.22 -10.97
N MET A 628 -26.86 5.53 -12.22
CA MET A 628 -26.82 6.89 -12.74
C MET A 628 -28.20 7.56 -12.73
N SER A 629 -29.26 6.81 -13.05
CA SER A 629 -30.65 7.34 -13.04
C SER A 629 -31.16 7.64 -11.65
N SER A 630 -30.61 6.99 -10.62
CA SER A 630 -31.00 7.20 -9.21
C SER A 630 -30.26 8.37 -8.54
N MET A 631 -29.28 8.98 -9.19
CA MET A 631 -28.54 10.11 -8.64
C MET A 631 -29.38 11.40 -8.71
N PRO A 632 -29.41 12.21 -7.65
CA PRO A 632 -30.01 13.54 -7.70
C PRO A 632 -29.21 14.45 -8.64
N ASP A 633 -29.90 15.17 -9.51
CA ASP A 633 -29.35 16.22 -10.35
C ASP A 633 -29.95 17.56 -9.90
N LEU A 634 -29.10 18.49 -9.48
CA LEU A 634 -29.51 19.80 -8.98
C LEU A 634 -30.09 20.71 -10.08
N ASP A 635 -29.78 20.42 -11.35
CA ASP A 635 -30.19 21.24 -12.49
C ASP A 635 -31.54 20.80 -13.08
N THR A 636 -32.19 19.77 -12.54
CA THR A 636 -33.44 19.24 -13.07
C THR A 636 -34.46 18.91 -11.99
N ASN A 637 -35.75 19.10 -12.35
CA ASN A 637 -36.90 18.64 -11.58
C ASN A 637 -37.35 17.22 -11.98
N GLU A 638 -36.46 16.41 -12.58
CA GLU A 638 -36.77 15.06 -13.04
C GLU A 638 -37.00 14.14 -11.85
N LYS A 639 -38.02 13.29 -11.97
CA LYS A 639 -38.31 12.28 -10.95
C LYS A 639 -37.22 11.19 -11.00
N LEU A 640 -36.50 10.99 -9.91
CA LEU A 640 -35.50 9.95 -9.80
C LEU A 640 -36.10 8.56 -10.00
N GLU A 641 -35.45 7.72 -10.79
CA GLU A 641 -35.83 6.32 -10.94
C GLU A 641 -35.10 5.48 -9.87
N ALA A 642 -35.91 4.89 -8.98
CA ALA A 642 -35.35 3.92 -8.02
C ALA A 642 -35.07 2.59 -8.71
N ILE A 643 -33.96 1.92 -8.32
CA ILE A 643 -33.63 0.57 -8.80
C ILE A 643 -34.71 -0.39 -8.24
N PRO A 644 -35.45 -1.12 -9.09
CA PRO A 644 -36.55 -1.96 -8.63
C PRO A 644 -36.07 -3.17 -7.85
N GLY A 645 -36.85 -3.67 -6.90
CA GLY A 645 -36.60 -4.90 -6.16
C GLY A 645 -35.43 -4.80 -5.16
N THR A 646 -34.97 -5.96 -4.67
CA THR A 646 -33.87 -6.11 -3.71
C THR A 646 -32.72 -6.91 -4.34
N PRO A 647 -31.46 -6.69 -3.92
CA PRO A 647 -30.35 -7.53 -4.34
C PRO A 647 -30.59 -9.01 -4.04
N PRO A 648 -30.06 -9.94 -4.86
CA PRO A 648 -30.28 -11.36 -4.67
C PRO A 648 -29.67 -11.89 -3.37
N ASN A 649 -30.27 -12.94 -2.83
CA ASN A 649 -29.70 -13.63 -1.67
C ASN A 649 -28.42 -14.41 -2.10
N MET A 650 -27.29 -14.02 -1.58
CA MET A 650 -25.98 -14.58 -1.95
C MET A 650 -25.66 -15.92 -1.26
N ILE A 651 -26.60 -16.48 -0.48
CA ILE A 651 -26.55 -17.90 -0.08
C ILE A 651 -26.89 -18.78 -1.28
N TYR A 652 -27.83 -18.32 -2.11
CA TYR A 652 -28.30 -18.97 -3.34
C TYR A 652 -28.11 -18.02 -4.53
N PRO A 653 -26.87 -17.78 -4.97
CA PRO A 653 -26.61 -16.84 -6.05
C PRO A 653 -27.31 -17.31 -7.33
N PRO A 654 -27.87 -16.40 -8.13
CA PRO A 654 -28.43 -16.71 -9.42
C PRO A 654 -27.41 -17.43 -10.34
N VAL A 655 -27.89 -18.36 -11.18
CA VAL A 655 -27.06 -19.10 -12.14
C VAL A 655 -26.58 -18.16 -13.25
N GLY A 656 -27.48 -17.29 -13.75
CA GLY A 656 -27.19 -16.30 -14.76
C GLY A 656 -26.68 -14.97 -14.18
N ASP A 657 -26.99 -13.87 -14.88
CA ASP A 657 -26.67 -12.53 -14.41
C ASP A 657 -27.42 -12.21 -13.10
N ALA A 658 -26.69 -11.81 -12.10
CA ALA A 658 -27.26 -11.49 -10.80
C ALA A 658 -28.21 -10.29 -10.85
N PHE A 659 -28.08 -9.40 -11.83
CA PHE A 659 -28.95 -8.25 -12.02
C PHE A 659 -30.20 -8.56 -12.86
N ALA A 660 -30.29 -9.72 -13.51
CA ALA A 660 -31.38 -10.09 -14.45
C ALA A 660 -32.78 -9.80 -13.91
N ALA A 661 -33.07 -10.21 -12.66
CA ALA A 661 -34.41 -10.00 -12.04
C ALA A 661 -34.78 -8.54 -11.82
N ARG A 662 -33.82 -7.62 -11.85
CA ARG A 662 -33.97 -6.16 -11.66
C ARG A 662 -33.70 -5.38 -12.95
N ASN A 663 -33.28 -6.08 -14.02
CA ASN A 663 -32.94 -5.50 -15.30
C ASN A 663 -34.16 -5.39 -16.19
N LYS A 664 -34.57 -4.18 -16.54
CA LYS A 664 -35.68 -3.92 -17.46
C LYS A 664 -35.45 -4.49 -18.89
N TYR A 665 -34.21 -4.75 -19.22
CA TYR A 665 -33.76 -5.20 -20.54
C TYR A 665 -33.30 -6.66 -20.53
N ALA A 666 -33.59 -7.42 -19.44
CA ALA A 666 -33.17 -8.79 -19.31
C ALA A 666 -33.74 -9.68 -20.42
N MET A 667 -32.90 -10.49 -21.01
CA MET A 667 -33.23 -11.54 -21.95
C MET A 667 -33.28 -12.90 -21.24
N GLN A 668 -33.82 -13.93 -21.86
CA GLN A 668 -33.88 -15.27 -21.26
C GLN A 668 -32.49 -15.79 -20.89
N ILE A 669 -31.48 -15.54 -21.72
CA ILE A 669 -30.10 -15.93 -21.48
C ILE A 669 -29.51 -15.32 -20.20
N ASP A 670 -29.94 -14.11 -19.79
CA ASP A 670 -29.52 -13.48 -18.55
C ASP A 670 -29.88 -14.30 -17.30
N PHE A 671 -30.96 -15.08 -17.36
CA PHE A 671 -31.36 -15.96 -16.26
C PHE A 671 -30.67 -17.33 -16.29
N GLU A 672 -30.16 -17.74 -17.43
CA GLU A 672 -29.59 -19.09 -17.68
C GLU A 672 -28.06 -19.10 -17.60
N GLN A 673 -27.43 -18.04 -18.07
CA GLN A 673 -25.96 -17.98 -18.20
C GLN A 673 -25.41 -16.62 -17.73
N GLN A 674 -24.28 -16.69 -17.04
CA GLN A 674 -23.53 -15.50 -16.64
C GLN A 674 -22.92 -14.84 -17.87
N PRO A 675 -23.14 -13.52 -18.10
CA PRO A 675 -22.47 -12.82 -19.18
C PRO A 675 -20.94 -12.77 -18.97
N PRO A 676 -20.16 -12.99 -20.02
CA PRO A 676 -18.72 -12.74 -19.97
C PRO A 676 -18.44 -11.24 -19.92
N MET A 677 -17.21 -10.86 -19.57
CA MET A 677 -16.76 -9.48 -19.66
C MET A 677 -16.45 -9.14 -21.12
N PHE A 678 -17.30 -8.36 -21.78
CA PHE A 678 -17.08 -7.88 -23.14
C PHE A 678 -16.19 -6.66 -23.14
N GLN A 679 -15.21 -6.62 -24.03
CA GLN A 679 -14.37 -5.46 -24.25
C GLN A 679 -15.08 -4.49 -25.19
N ILE A 680 -15.26 -3.25 -24.77
CA ILE A 680 -15.89 -2.17 -25.55
C ILE A 680 -14.81 -1.28 -26.18
N SER A 681 -13.77 -0.98 -25.40
CA SER A 681 -12.57 -0.26 -25.84
C SER A 681 -11.34 -0.81 -25.10
N ASP A 682 -10.16 -0.26 -25.37
CA ASP A 682 -8.92 -0.67 -24.67
C ASP A 682 -8.99 -0.48 -23.15
N THR A 683 -9.86 0.42 -22.68
CA THR A 683 -10.01 0.75 -21.26
C THR A 683 -11.36 0.38 -20.69
N HIS A 684 -12.36 0.01 -21.52
CA HIS A 684 -13.74 -0.17 -21.12
C HIS A 684 -14.25 -1.61 -21.33
N TYR A 685 -14.80 -2.20 -20.27
CA TYR A 685 -15.32 -3.57 -20.24
C TYR A 685 -16.65 -3.62 -19.51
N ALA A 686 -17.61 -4.44 -20.00
CA ALA A 686 -18.89 -4.66 -19.32
C ALA A 686 -19.39 -6.09 -19.46
N ALA A 687 -19.97 -6.63 -18.39
CA ALA A 687 -20.51 -8.00 -18.31
C ALA A 687 -22.03 -7.97 -18.55
N THR A 688 -22.45 -7.81 -19.78
CA THR A 688 -23.88 -7.81 -20.16
C THR A 688 -24.07 -8.47 -21.53
N TRP A 689 -25.08 -9.35 -21.64
CA TRP A 689 -25.46 -9.97 -22.91
C TRP A 689 -25.94 -8.97 -23.96
N LEU A 690 -26.32 -7.74 -23.58
CA LEU A 690 -26.69 -6.68 -24.53
C LEU A 690 -25.55 -6.27 -25.47
N LEU A 691 -24.31 -6.63 -25.16
CA LEU A 691 -23.14 -6.39 -26.01
C LEU A 691 -22.86 -7.55 -26.98
N HIS A 692 -23.60 -8.67 -26.89
CA HIS A 692 -23.46 -9.77 -27.84
C HIS A 692 -23.92 -9.33 -29.23
N PRO A 693 -23.24 -9.73 -30.33
CA PRO A 693 -23.60 -9.31 -31.70
C PRO A 693 -25.04 -9.60 -32.10
N ASP A 694 -25.63 -10.70 -31.60
CA ASP A 694 -27.00 -11.10 -31.88
C ASP A 694 -28.04 -10.50 -30.90
N ALA A 695 -27.61 -9.68 -29.94
CA ALA A 695 -28.51 -9.07 -28.99
C ALA A 695 -29.38 -7.97 -29.63
N PRO A 696 -30.62 -7.76 -29.15
CA PRO A 696 -31.41 -6.62 -29.58
C PRO A 696 -30.72 -5.30 -29.22
N LYS A 697 -30.73 -4.35 -30.13
CA LYS A 697 -30.20 -3.02 -29.85
C LYS A 697 -31.09 -2.31 -28.83
N VAL A 698 -30.53 -2.01 -27.68
CA VAL A 698 -31.20 -1.27 -26.60
C VAL A 698 -30.55 0.10 -26.48
N GLU A 699 -31.38 1.13 -26.45
CA GLU A 699 -30.89 2.50 -26.21
C GLU A 699 -30.76 2.77 -24.73
N MET A 700 -29.73 3.54 -24.36
CA MET A 700 -29.54 4.04 -23.00
C MET A 700 -30.77 4.86 -22.55
N PRO A 701 -31.21 4.80 -21.28
CA PRO A 701 -32.33 5.58 -20.78
C PRO A 701 -32.20 7.07 -21.08
N LYS A 702 -33.30 7.69 -21.55
CA LYS A 702 -33.30 9.09 -21.99
C LYS A 702 -32.79 10.06 -20.93
N ILE A 703 -33.08 9.80 -19.66
CA ILE A 703 -32.60 10.61 -18.52
C ILE A 703 -31.05 10.66 -18.50
N ILE A 704 -30.38 9.55 -18.81
CA ILE A 704 -28.91 9.48 -18.83
C ILE A 704 -28.37 10.20 -20.07
N VAL A 705 -28.97 9.96 -21.24
CA VAL A 705 -28.58 10.64 -22.49
C VAL A 705 -28.67 12.16 -22.34
N ASP A 706 -29.75 12.65 -21.74
CA ASP A 706 -29.94 14.08 -21.50
C ASP A 706 -28.95 14.65 -20.49
N ARG A 707 -28.57 13.88 -19.45
CA ARG A 707 -27.51 14.25 -18.51
C ARG A 707 -26.13 14.31 -19.16
N ILE A 708 -25.79 13.29 -19.94
CA ILE A 708 -24.51 13.26 -20.69
C ILE A 708 -24.42 14.45 -21.63
N ARG A 709 -25.51 14.79 -22.36
CA ARG A 709 -25.54 15.94 -23.24
C ARG A 709 -25.24 17.25 -22.48
N ARG A 710 -25.92 17.48 -21.36
CA ARG A 710 -25.72 18.66 -20.50
C ARG A 710 -24.29 18.73 -19.94
N MET A 711 -23.72 17.59 -19.49
CA MET A 711 -22.33 17.53 -19.04
C MET A 711 -21.35 17.91 -20.15
N LYS A 712 -21.57 17.43 -21.37
CA LYS A 712 -20.74 17.78 -22.53
C LYS A 712 -20.88 19.26 -22.89
N GLU A 713 -22.08 19.83 -22.85
CA GLU A 713 -22.32 21.26 -23.09
C GLU A 713 -21.62 22.15 -22.05
N LYS A 714 -21.67 21.76 -20.76
CA LYS A 714 -20.96 22.47 -19.68
C LYS A 714 -19.42 22.40 -19.85
N ASN A 715 -18.88 21.25 -20.24
CA ASN A 715 -17.44 21.05 -20.42
C ASN A 715 -16.94 21.61 -21.77
N GLY A 716 -17.74 21.60 -22.84
CA GLY A 716 -17.41 22.18 -24.15
C GLY A 716 -17.49 23.70 -24.18
N GLY A 717 -18.29 24.33 -23.34
CA GLY A 717 -18.35 25.78 -23.21
C GLY A 717 -17.17 26.42 -22.48
N ALA A 718 -16.31 25.61 -21.84
CA ALA A 718 -15.08 26.06 -21.17
C ALA A 718 -13.84 26.05 -22.11
N ALA A 719 -13.94 25.40 -23.28
CA ALA A 719 -12.84 25.31 -24.24
C ALA A 719 -12.82 26.45 -25.29
N ASP A 720 -13.92 27.20 -25.43
CA ASP A 720 -14.01 28.34 -26.38
C ASP A 720 -13.87 29.73 -25.72
N GLY A 721 -13.39 29.76 -24.47
CA GLY A 721 -13.29 30.97 -23.64
C GLY A 721 -11.88 31.33 -23.13
N GLU A 722 -10.78 30.74 -23.70
CA GLU A 722 -9.41 31.23 -23.49
C GLU A 722 -8.67 31.50 -24.81
#